data_7c8a076e4144d1cbc04318340d4b364a
#
_entry.id   7c8a076e4144d1cbc04318340d4b364a
#
_cell.length_a   1.000
_cell.length_b   1.000
_cell.length_c   1.000
_cell.angle_alpha   90.00
_cell.angle_beta   90.00
_cell.angle_gamma   90.00
#
_symmetry.space_group_name_H-M   'P 1'
#
loop_
_entity.id
_entity.type
_entity.pdbx_description
1 polymer ?
#
loop_
_entity_poly.entity_id
_entity_poly.type
_entity_poly.pdbx_seq_one_letter_code
_entity_poly.pdbx_strand_id
1 'polypeptide(L)'
;MESNFQFLFKLTFIETKQLFLNISFKFKNQNITLSLPSVMQFIYENEKTIPENYNNFLFSLAKLIKKFKLDQHTYYGITDDEEMAVFFQDALKNNIPLLWQTDQEQIECNFTEILPIEIFVNQKGNSIKTNINFNSAPIIDGQHFLMFRSDNSSILFMNGIFRFISVDLEDFLLEHNEKESLHYSKTEEILHLFNNIYKPNKQLLNWTMRVNIEDLLPKEIPPIPILTLHYTDNVLSPQLTYRYDAEVINPESKELEILNRVTGEKMNRMLDLETIFQKDLMDLFEKEDLPFLLSNPGDISLFLTKIIDTLKQREWEIVSHVSEFNVHKDPISLDFNINSSGQDWFSFEPNCTIKGQTVPLHEIARLMVENQGYVKTKKGFVKLSKKTQSEVGLLAKMGAFKVGKTFDKKEISVLANFSNIKSQSNDTQDLIDKAKGFQKDKVLSLNKLNGNLRSYQEHGVHWMNFLSHMGTGGVLADDMGLGKTVQTLAFSSQLEEDGPILVICPTTVTYNWNNEIKKFLPSQSSIVYAGSQRHKHLESLLSYDFIIVSYGIIKNDIDWLNGIQFKAIFVDEAQYMKNPQSLISKSIKQLNSNFKLAMTGTPIENHLQDIWNLFDFVMPNYLGSKKEFETALDIGNKDILKARMKPFILRREKKEVLDSLPEKTEIIIKCPLSDAQMSIYKTVLDATKKGILKAKQSKNKLHMLTALLKLRQACTHPELIEECKGSGIGSAKFDLLKDKCAELIQENHKVVIFSQFTSMLDIIQDWVVSENIHYERIDGSVTGKNRINAVDRFQNSSKPTLFLISLKAGGVGINLTAADYVIHVDPWWNPAIESQATDRVHRMGQKNKVIVYKLISEDTIEEKIQLLQNEKRQLLTEIVDIDDQESNTLDFERIEQFILA
;
A
#
# COMPACT_ATOMS: atom_id res chain seq x y z
N MET A 1 -28.86 -8.53 -12.44
CA MET A 1 -29.55 -9.26 -13.52
C MET A 1 -29.08 -10.69 -13.43
N GLU A 2 -29.87 -11.56 -12.81
CA GLU A 2 -29.56 -12.99 -12.76
C GLU A 2 -29.64 -13.55 -14.17
N SER A 3 -28.57 -14.20 -14.58
CA SER A 3 -28.43 -14.74 -15.93
C SER A 3 -29.46 -15.85 -16.17
N ASN A 4 -30.34 -15.67 -17.16
CA ASN A 4 -31.32 -16.65 -17.65
C ASN A 4 -30.67 -17.87 -18.38
N PHE A 5 -29.47 -18.29 -17.95
CA PHE A 5 -28.78 -19.45 -18.50
C PHE A 5 -28.77 -20.58 -17.48
N GLN A 6 -29.27 -21.74 -17.87
CA GLN A 6 -29.13 -22.97 -17.11
C GLN A 6 -28.56 -24.04 -18.05
N PHE A 7 -27.36 -24.51 -17.75
CA PHE A 7 -26.76 -25.64 -18.41
C PHE A 7 -27.34 -26.93 -17.83
N LEU A 8 -27.70 -27.88 -18.70
CA LEU A 8 -28.20 -29.20 -18.35
C LEU A 8 -27.22 -30.22 -18.91
N PHE A 9 -26.58 -30.97 -18.04
CA PHE A 9 -25.68 -32.06 -18.39
C PHE A 9 -26.42 -33.37 -18.19
N LYS A 10 -26.79 -34.03 -19.30
CA LYS A 10 -27.45 -35.31 -19.27
C LYS A 10 -26.45 -36.44 -19.43
N LEU A 11 -26.43 -37.35 -18.47
CA LEU A 11 -25.57 -38.51 -18.42
C LEU A 11 -26.37 -39.73 -18.94
N THR A 12 -25.83 -40.44 -19.91
CA THR A 12 -26.43 -41.66 -20.43
C THR A 12 -25.36 -42.72 -20.62
N PHE A 13 -25.57 -43.92 -20.07
CA PHE A 13 -24.70 -45.05 -20.34
C PHE A 13 -25.24 -45.82 -21.57
N ILE A 14 -24.36 -46.01 -22.55
CA ILE A 14 -24.65 -46.83 -23.73
C ILE A 14 -23.64 -47.98 -23.73
N GLU A 15 -24.09 -49.21 -23.53
CA GLU A 15 -23.29 -50.45 -23.50
C GLU A 15 -21.98 -50.39 -22.72
N THR A 16 -21.91 -51.11 -21.63
CA THR A 16 -20.74 -51.44 -20.81
C THR A 16 -19.73 -50.31 -20.57
N LYS A 17 -19.89 -49.58 -19.43
CA LYS A 17 -18.92 -48.66 -18.87
C LYS A 17 -18.54 -47.41 -19.68
N GLN A 18 -19.28 -47.00 -20.67
CA GLN A 18 -19.07 -45.76 -21.39
C GLN A 18 -20.12 -44.71 -21.03
N LEU A 19 -19.68 -43.61 -20.46
CA LEU A 19 -20.54 -42.50 -20.11
C LEU A 19 -20.61 -41.52 -21.28
N PHE A 20 -21.78 -41.33 -21.84
CA PHE A 20 -22.03 -40.34 -22.88
C PHE A 20 -22.67 -39.11 -22.28
N LEU A 21 -22.13 -37.96 -22.62
CA LEU A 21 -22.60 -36.65 -22.17
C LEU A 21 -23.38 -35.97 -23.28
N ASN A 22 -24.64 -35.65 -22.99
CA ASN A 22 -25.40 -34.73 -23.81
C ASN A 22 -25.48 -33.38 -23.12
N ILE A 23 -24.87 -32.37 -23.72
CA ILE A 23 -24.83 -31.01 -23.18
C ILE A 23 -25.95 -30.22 -23.84
N SER A 24 -26.92 -29.80 -23.06
CA SER A 24 -27.96 -28.88 -23.49
C SER A 24 -27.99 -27.68 -22.56
N PHE A 25 -28.38 -26.52 -23.07
CA PHE A 25 -28.62 -25.39 -22.22
C PHE A 25 -30.02 -24.80 -22.44
N LYS A 26 -30.58 -24.27 -21.41
CA LYS A 26 -31.88 -23.62 -21.43
C LYS A 26 -31.67 -22.12 -21.48
N PHE A 27 -32.11 -21.50 -22.57
CA PHE A 27 -32.10 -20.06 -22.73
C PHE A 27 -33.52 -19.59 -23.03
N LYS A 28 -34.08 -18.67 -22.24
CA LYS A 28 -35.44 -18.15 -22.44
C LYS A 28 -36.51 -19.24 -22.67
N ASN A 29 -36.46 -20.30 -21.87
CA ASN A 29 -37.38 -21.46 -21.99
C ASN A 29 -37.25 -22.35 -23.24
N GLN A 30 -36.22 -22.24 -24.03
CA GLN A 30 -35.89 -23.17 -25.11
C GLN A 30 -34.69 -24.03 -24.72
N ASN A 31 -34.82 -25.36 -24.88
CA ASN A 31 -33.67 -26.27 -24.72
C ASN A 31 -32.94 -26.38 -26.05
N ILE A 32 -31.67 -26.08 -26.06
CA ILE A 32 -30.80 -26.14 -27.24
C ILE A 32 -29.71 -27.16 -26.95
N THR A 33 -29.66 -28.22 -27.75
CA THR A 33 -28.60 -29.24 -27.71
C THR A 33 -27.52 -28.86 -28.71
N LEU A 34 -26.26 -28.77 -28.24
CA LEU A 34 -25.13 -28.34 -29.07
C LEU A 34 -24.07 -29.45 -29.18
N SER A 35 -23.40 -29.51 -30.32
CA SER A 35 -22.18 -30.31 -30.45
C SER A 35 -21.04 -29.69 -29.63
N LEU A 36 -20.06 -30.49 -29.20
CA LEU A 36 -18.92 -29.98 -28.41
C LEU A 36 -18.17 -28.80 -29.07
N PRO A 37 -17.87 -28.82 -30.39
CA PRO A 37 -17.27 -27.66 -31.05
C PRO A 37 -18.15 -26.41 -30.97
N SER A 38 -19.47 -26.57 -31.08
CA SER A 38 -20.42 -25.46 -30.99
C SER A 38 -20.51 -24.91 -29.54
N VAL A 39 -20.36 -25.79 -28.55
CA VAL A 39 -20.29 -25.41 -27.14
C VAL A 39 -19.04 -24.59 -26.88
N MET A 40 -17.88 -25.02 -27.36
CA MET A 40 -16.61 -24.31 -27.20
C MET A 40 -16.63 -22.95 -27.89
N GLN A 41 -17.18 -22.86 -29.08
CA GLN A 41 -17.37 -21.60 -29.78
C GLN A 41 -18.33 -20.67 -29.02
N PHE A 42 -19.42 -21.20 -28.51
CA PHE A 42 -20.39 -20.44 -27.70
C PHE A 42 -19.78 -19.90 -26.41
N ILE A 43 -18.94 -20.70 -25.70
CA ILE A 43 -18.21 -20.26 -24.51
C ILE A 43 -17.27 -19.10 -24.85
N TYR A 44 -16.49 -19.22 -25.93
CA TYR A 44 -15.57 -18.20 -26.36
C TYR A 44 -16.29 -16.88 -26.70
N GLU A 45 -17.42 -16.97 -27.39
CA GLU A 45 -18.23 -15.82 -27.79
C GLU A 45 -18.97 -15.15 -26.62
N ASN A 46 -19.20 -15.88 -25.51
CA ASN A 46 -20.03 -15.44 -24.38
C ASN A 46 -19.31 -15.52 -23.02
N GLU A 47 -17.99 -15.56 -22.99
CA GLU A 47 -17.18 -15.74 -21.78
C GLU A 47 -17.56 -14.80 -20.62
N LYS A 48 -17.91 -13.54 -20.91
CA LYS A 48 -18.31 -12.54 -19.90
C LYS A 48 -19.73 -12.73 -19.33
N THR A 49 -20.56 -13.55 -19.94
CA THR A 49 -21.97 -13.72 -19.56
C THR A 49 -22.26 -15.07 -18.92
N ILE A 50 -21.34 -16.03 -19.05
CA ILE A 50 -21.44 -17.35 -18.43
C ILE A 50 -20.87 -17.25 -16.99
N PRO A 51 -21.57 -17.79 -15.97
CA PRO A 51 -21.02 -17.83 -14.61
C PRO A 51 -19.67 -18.56 -14.55
N GLU A 52 -18.76 -18.06 -13.71
CA GLU A 52 -17.37 -18.54 -13.62
C GLU A 52 -17.27 -20.05 -13.29
N ASN A 53 -18.14 -20.56 -12.44
CA ASN A 53 -18.20 -21.99 -12.09
C ASN A 53 -18.48 -22.88 -13.31
N TYR A 54 -19.38 -22.45 -14.21
CA TYR A 54 -19.66 -23.18 -15.44
C TYR A 54 -18.51 -23.07 -16.44
N ASN A 55 -17.88 -21.92 -16.57
CA ASN A 55 -16.72 -21.75 -17.44
C ASN A 55 -15.59 -22.68 -17.03
N ASN A 56 -15.22 -22.70 -15.75
CA ASN A 56 -14.15 -23.56 -15.24
C ASN A 56 -14.44 -25.04 -15.49
N PHE A 57 -15.65 -25.47 -15.20
CA PHE A 57 -16.09 -26.85 -15.45
C PHE A 57 -16.06 -27.24 -16.94
N LEU A 58 -16.55 -26.39 -17.83
CA LEU A 58 -16.57 -26.64 -19.26
C LEU A 58 -15.18 -26.70 -19.88
N PHE A 59 -14.24 -25.91 -19.39
CA PHE A 59 -12.83 -26.01 -19.81
C PHE A 59 -12.16 -27.30 -19.34
N SER A 60 -12.44 -27.77 -18.12
CA SER A 60 -11.98 -29.08 -17.64
C SER A 60 -12.59 -30.22 -18.46
N LEU A 61 -13.90 -30.18 -18.67
CA LEU A 61 -14.65 -31.17 -19.46
C LEU A 61 -14.11 -31.31 -20.87
N ALA A 62 -13.78 -30.19 -21.54
CA ALA A 62 -13.24 -30.20 -22.90
C ALA A 62 -11.91 -30.97 -23.05
N LYS A 63 -11.17 -31.14 -21.96
CA LYS A 63 -9.89 -31.92 -21.94
C LYS A 63 -10.14 -33.41 -21.78
N LEU A 64 -11.24 -33.81 -21.16
CA LEU A 64 -11.55 -35.19 -20.81
C LEU A 64 -12.35 -35.90 -21.90
N ILE A 65 -13.17 -35.14 -22.63
CA ILE A 65 -14.09 -35.72 -23.60
C ILE A 65 -13.37 -36.25 -24.87
N LYS A 66 -13.62 -37.50 -25.21
CA LYS A 66 -13.16 -38.17 -26.43
C LYS A 66 -14.28 -38.26 -27.48
N LYS A 67 -13.90 -38.21 -28.74
CA LYS A 67 -14.85 -38.33 -29.86
C LYS A 67 -14.94 -39.78 -30.35
N PHE A 68 -16.16 -40.35 -30.34
CA PHE A 68 -16.44 -41.70 -30.80
C PHE A 68 -17.32 -41.69 -32.03
N LYS A 69 -17.10 -42.63 -32.90
CA LYS A 69 -17.96 -42.87 -34.06
C LYS A 69 -18.66 -44.24 -33.87
N LEU A 70 -19.97 -44.20 -33.58
CA LEU A 70 -20.83 -45.38 -33.46
C LEU A 70 -21.96 -45.25 -34.51
N ASP A 71 -22.12 -46.22 -35.35
CA ASP A 71 -23.23 -46.36 -36.33
C ASP A 71 -23.56 -45.07 -37.11
N GLN A 72 -22.57 -44.47 -37.80
CA GLN A 72 -22.69 -43.23 -38.60
C GLN A 72 -22.92 -41.95 -37.81
N HIS A 73 -23.11 -42.04 -36.50
CA HIS A 73 -23.22 -40.84 -35.64
C HIS A 73 -21.94 -40.58 -34.86
N THR A 74 -21.70 -39.30 -34.55
CA THR A 74 -20.56 -38.88 -33.72
C THR A 74 -21.05 -38.64 -32.30
N TYR A 75 -20.49 -39.36 -31.34
CA TYR A 75 -20.73 -39.19 -29.92
C TYR A 75 -19.50 -38.63 -29.22
N TYR A 76 -19.71 -38.00 -28.10
CA TYR A 76 -18.65 -37.49 -27.22
C TYR A 76 -18.84 -38.13 -25.85
N GLY A 77 -17.81 -38.74 -25.33
CA GLY A 77 -17.89 -39.44 -24.04
C GLY A 77 -16.57 -39.56 -23.32
N ILE A 78 -16.65 -40.01 -22.11
CA ILE A 78 -15.51 -40.32 -21.23
C ILE A 78 -15.51 -41.85 -21.05
N THR A 79 -14.40 -42.51 -21.30
CA THR A 79 -14.30 -43.98 -21.27
C THR A 79 -13.33 -44.52 -20.25
N ASP A 80 -12.55 -43.67 -19.65
CA ASP A 80 -11.55 -43.99 -18.64
C ASP A 80 -12.11 -43.72 -17.26
N ASP A 81 -11.99 -44.67 -16.32
CA ASP A 81 -12.53 -44.56 -14.97
C ASP A 81 -11.87 -43.41 -14.20
N GLU A 82 -10.58 -43.13 -14.41
CA GLU A 82 -9.87 -42.04 -13.78
C GLU A 82 -10.37 -40.69 -14.33
N GLU A 83 -10.52 -40.55 -15.64
CA GLU A 83 -11.09 -39.36 -16.28
C GLU A 83 -12.55 -39.13 -15.82
N MET A 84 -13.34 -40.19 -15.60
CA MET A 84 -14.69 -40.07 -15.05
C MET A 84 -14.68 -39.61 -13.58
N ALA A 85 -13.77 -40.12 -12.77
CA ALA A 85 -13.62 -39.63 -11.38
C ALA A 85 -13.28 -38.15 -11.36
N VAL A 86 -12.37 -37.69 -12.20
CA VAL A 86 -12.03 -36.26 -12.32
C VAL A 86 -13.22 -35.41 -12.76
N PHE A 87 -14.00 -35.92 -13.72
CA PHE A 87 -15.23 -35.27 -14.18
C PHE A 87 -16.22 -35.04 -13.04
N PHE A 88 -16.51 -36.07 -12.23
CA PHE A 88 -17.46 -35.95 -11.12
C PHE A 88 -16.91 -35.07 -9.98
N GLN A 89 -15.59 -35.11 -9.73
CA GLN A 89 -14.94 -34.20 -8.77
C GLN A 89 -15.09 -32.74 -9.19
N ASP A 90 -14.83 -32.45 -10.46
CA ASP A 90 -14.97 -31.09 -11.00
C ASP A 90 -16.42 -30.61 -11.00
N ALA A 91 -17.35 -31.47 -11.31
CA ALA A 91 -18.77 -31.16 -11.24
C ALA A 91 -19.21 -30.82 -9.82
N LEU A 92 -18.80 -31.60 -8.83
CA LEU A 92 -19.06 -31.33 -7.41
C LEU A 92 -18.44 -30.03 -6.94
N LYS A 93 -17.15 -29.82 -7.25
CA LYS A 93 -16.39 -28.61 -6.86
C LYS A 93 -17.03 -27.33 -7.38
N ASN A 94 -17.59 -27.38 -8.58
CA ASN A 94 -18.18 -26.22 -9.24
C ASN A 94 -19.71 -26.13 -9.03
N ASN A 95 -20.31 -27.00 -8.21
CA ASN A 95 -21.76 -27.07 -7.97
C ASN A 95 -22.57 -27.17 -9.29
N ILE A 96 -22.14 -28.04 -10.20
CA ILE A 96 -22.79 -28.22 -11.48
C ILE A 96 -23.91 -29.27 -11.35
N PRO A 97 -25.16 -28.94 -11.67
CA PRO A 97 -26.26 -29.91 -11.66
C PRO A 97 -26.11 -30.93 -12.80
N LEU A 98 -26.06 -32.18 -12.44
CA LEU A 98 -26.04 -33.32 -13.39
C LEU A 98 -27.37 -34.03 -13.39
N LEU A 99 -27.84 -34.45 -14.55
CA LEU A 99 -29.07 -35.24 -14.70
C LEU A 99 -28.72 -36.64 -15.23
N TRP A 100 -29.21 -37.66 -14.53
CA TRP A 100 -29.14 -39.03 -14.96
C TRP A 100 -30.37 -39.35 -15.84
N GLN A 101 -30.13 -39.84 -17.05
CA GLN A 101 -31.18 -40.23 -17.98
C GLN A 101 -31.30 -41.76 -18.04
N THR A 102 -32.41 -42.30 -17.59
CA THR A 102 -32.80 -43.70 -17.84
C THR A 102 -33.79 -43.77 -19.00
N ASP A 103 -34.13 -44.99 -19.46
CA ASP A 103 -35.15 -45.17 -20.50
C ASP A 103 -36.54 -44.68 -20.09
N GLN A 104 -36.81 -44.52 -18.80
CA GLN A 104 -38.11 -44.14 -18.26
C GLN A 104 -38.16 -42.77 -17.60
N GLU A 105 -37.10 -42.33 -16.97
CA GLU A 105 -37.08 -41.09 -16.15
C GLU A 105 -35.77 -40.30 -16.24
N GLN A 106 -35.86 -39.01 -15.90
CA GLN A 106 -34.69 -38.13 -15.65
C GLN A 106 -34.59 -37.88 -14.16
N ILE A 107 -33.45 -38.23 -13.56
CA ILE A 107 -33.19 -38.09 -12.13
C ILE A 107 -32.06 -37.07 -11.95
N GLU A 108 -32.24 -36.07 -11.08
CA GLU A 108 -31.16 -35.16 -10.69
C GLU A 108 -30.14 -35.91 -9.83
N CYS A 109 -28.86 -35.80 -10.23
CA CYS A 109 -27.76 -36.45 -9.50
C CYS A 109 -27.50 -35.73 -8.18
N ASN A 110 -27.45 -36.52 -7.11
CA ASN A 110 -27.25 -36.03 -5.76
C ASN A 110 -25.90 -36.52 -5.21
N PHE A 111 -25.17 -35.62 -4.58
CA PHE A 111 -23.86 -35.90 -3.97
C PHE A 111 -23.92 -35.91 -2.44
N THR A 112 -25.04 -35.62 -1.83
CA THR A 112 -25.17 -35.41 -0.38
C THR A 112 -26.07 -36.43 0.31
N GLU A 113 -26.96 -37.16 -0.41
CA GLU A 113 -27.83 -38.17 0.18
C GLU A 113 -27.08 -39.44 0.62
N ILE A 114 -27.62 -40.11 1.63
CA ILE A 114 -27.12 -41.42 2.09
C ILE A 114 -27.40 -42.45 0.97
N LEU A 115 -26.40 -43.31 0.70
CA LEU A 115 -26.57 -44.37 -0.26
C LEU A 115 -27.67 -45.32 0.18
N PRO A 116 -28.56 -45.79 -0.73
CA PRO A 116 -29.66 -46.69 -0.41
C PRO A 116 -29.19 -48.14 -0.21
N ILE A 117 -28.19 -48.32 0.62
CA ILE A 117 -27.57 -49.62 0.97
C ILE A 117 -27.78 -49.80 2.46
N GLU A 118 -28.41 -50.92 2.82
CA GLU A 118 -28.57 -51.33 4.22
C GLU A 118 -27.61 -52.47 4.53
N ILE A 119 -26.77 -52.28 5.56
CA ILE A 119 -25.80 -53.27 6.02
C ILE A 119 -26.24 -53.79 7.37
N PHE A 120 -26.47 -55.08 7.47
CA PHE A 120 -26.82 -55.78 8.69
C PHE A 120 -25.58 -56.46 9.28
N VAL A 121 -25.21 -56.12 10.49
CA VAL A 121 -24.11 -56.73 11.22
C VAL A 121 -24.66 -57.50 12.43
N ASN A 122 -24.48 -58.80 12.42
CA ASN A 122 -25.02 -59.73 13.45
C ASN A 122 -23.87 -60.48 14.11
N GLN A 123 -23.86 -60.55 15.45
CA GLN A 123 -22.91 -61.36 16.19
C GLN A 123 -23.42 -62.78 16.39
N LYS A 124 -22.58 -63.79 16.16
CA LYS A 124 -22.87 -65.20 16.48
C LYS A 124 -21.66 -65.79 17.20
N GLY A 125 -21.72 -65.77 18.56
CA GLY A 125 -20.59 -66.10 19.41
C GLY A 125 -19.45 -65.13 19.24
N ASN A 126 -18.25 -65.58 18.93
CA ASN A 126 -17.07 -64.73 18.72
C ASN A 126 -16.89 -64.31 17.24
N SER A 127 -17.87 -64.57 16.37
CA SER A 127 -17.81 -64.20 14.95
C SER A 127 -18.86 -63.18 14.62
N ILE A 128 -18.59 -62.40 13.57
CA ILE A 128 -19.49 -61.43 13.03
C ILE A 128 -19.89 -61.86 11.61
N LYS A 129 -21.17 -61.74 11.34
CA LYS A 129 -21.72 -61.98 9.98
C LYS A 129 -22.28 -60.66 9.47
N THR A 130 -21.88 -60.25 8.27
CA THR A 130 -22.43 -59.11 7.56
C THR A 130 -23.29 -59.57 6.39
N ASN A 131 -24.40 -58.88 6.18
CA ASN A 131 -25.28 -59.02 5.03
C ASN A 131 -25.59 -57.62 4.48
N ILE A 132 -25.68 -57.52 3.17
CA ILE A 132 -26.03 -56.25 2.52
C ILE A 132 -27.35 -56.38 1.77
N ASN A 133 -28.19 -55.37 1.88
CA ASN A 133 -29.41 -55.24 1.11
C ASN A 133 -29.28 -53.98 0.22
N PHE A 134 -29.28 -54.21 -1.10
CA PHE A 134 -29.21 -53.12 -2.08
C PHE A 134 -30.65 -52.71 -2.45
N ASN A 135 -31.33 -52.00 -1.54
CA ASN A 135 -32.74 -51.63 -1.67
C ASN A 135 -33.10 -51.07 -3.04
N SER A 136 -33.87 -51.87 -3.83
CA SER A 136 -34.54 -51.48 -5.08
C SER A 136 -33.62 -50.90 -6.18
N ALA A 137 -32.31 -51.08 -6.09
CA ALA A 137 -31.41 -50.58 -7.13
C ALA A 137 -31.59 -51.41 -8.42
N PRO A 138 -31.75 -50.78 -9.58
CA PRO A 138 -31.76 -51.51 -10.85
C PRO A 138 -30.42 -52.19 -11.06
N ILE A 139 -30.44 -53.42 -11.55
CA ILE A 139 -29.24 -54.15 -11.92
C ILE A 139 -28.72 -53.57 -13.24
N ILE A 140 -27.53 -52.94 -13.19
CA ILE A 140 -26.85 -52.42 -14.37
C ILE A 140 -25.66 -53.33 -14.62
N ASP A 141 -25.64 -53.99 -15.79
CA ASP A 141 -24.57 -54.90 -16.20
C ASP A 141 -24.25 -56.01 -15.18
N GLY A 142 -25.29 -56.53 -14.50
CA GLY A 142 -25.15 -57.59 -13.50
C GLY A 142 -24.74 -57.11 -12.10
N GLN A 143 -24.62 -55.82 -11.88
CA GLN A 143 -24.29 -55.22 -10.62
C GLN A 143 -25.38 -54.26 -10.11
N HIS A 144 -25.50 -54.10 -8.78
CA HIS A 144 -26.45 -53.20 -8.17
C HIS A 144 -25.97 -51.75 -8.15
N PHE A 145 -24.69 -51.49 -8.49
CA PHE A 145 -24.05 -50.19 -8.54
C PHE A 145 -22.96 -50.13 -9.61
N LEU A 146 -22.61 -48.92 -10.02
CA LEU A 146 -21.45 -48.67 -10.87
C LEU A 146 -20.33 -48.06 -10.04
N MET A 147 -19.11 -48.40 -10.39
CA MET A 147 -17.92 -47.92 -9.68
C MET A 147 -16.89 -47.38 -10.66
N PHE A 148 -16.36 -46.20 -10.36
CA PHE A 148 -15.32 -45.52 -11.13
C PHE A 148 -14.09 -45.34 -10.25
N ARG A 149 -13.01 -46.04 -10.57
CA ARG A 149 -11.78 -46.09 -9.73
C ARG A 149 -10.77 -45.01 -10.14
N SER A 150 -10.17 -44.35 -9.17
CA SER A 150 -8.97 -43.54 -9.35
C SER A 150 -7.88 -44.00 -8.37
N ASP A 151 -6.64 -43.49 -8.50
CA ASP A 151 -5.47 -43.92 -7.71
C ASP A 151 -5.69 -43.90 -6.18
N ASN A 152 -6.47 -42.95 -5.63
CA ASN A 152 -6.65 -42.76 -4.19
C ASN A 152 -8.10 -42.84 -3.70
N SER A 153 -9.08 -43.01 -4.58
CA SER A 153 -10.51 -43.07 -4.18
C SER A 153 -11.36 -43.66 -5.30
N SER A 154 -12.53 -44.18 -4.93
CA SER A 154 -13.53 -44.63 -5.89
C SER A 154 -14.79 -43.82 -5.80
N ILE A 155 -15.49 -43.66 -6.92
CA ILE A 155 -16.80 -43.03 -6.93
C ILE A 155 -17.81 -44.15 -7.15
N LEU A 156 -18.72 -44.32 -6.21
CA LEU A 156 -19.85 -45.23 -6.30
C LEU A 156 -21.06 -44.47 -6.78
N PHE A 157 -21.73 -45.02 -7.83
CA PHE A 157 -22.97 -44.49 -8.35
C PHE A 157 -24.08 -45.51 -8.19
N MET A 158 -25.18 -45.09 -7.55
CA MET A 158 -26.36 -45.91 -7.37
C MET A 158 -27.62 -45.03 -7.41
N ASN A 159 -28.54 -45.32 -8.34
CA ASN A 159 -29.84 -44.66 -8.42
C ASN A 159 -29.80 -43.13 -8.37
N GLY A 160 -28.92 -42.50 -9.12
CA GLY A 160 -28.77 -41.04 -9.17
C GLY A 160 -27.90 -40.42 -8.05
N ILE A 161 -27.44 -41.24 -7.10
CA ILE A 161 -26.59 -40.78 -5.97
C ILE A 161 -25.12 -41.11 -6.27
N PHE A 162 -24.25 -40.13 -6.17
CA PHE A 162 -22.81 -40.31 -6.30
C PHE A 162 -22.11 -40.12 -4.95
N ARG A 163 -21.18 -41.04 -4.64
CA ARG A 163 -20.36 -40.92 -3.42
C ARG A 163 -18.93 -41.31 -3.66
N PHE A 164 -18.04 -40.51 -3.09
CA PHE A 164 -16.65 -40.89 -2.92
C PHE A 164 -16.54 -41.88 -1.78
N ILE A 165 -15.92 -43.04 -2.05
CA ILE A 165 -15.70 -44.09 -1.06
C ILE A 165 -14.24 -44.47 -0.96
N SER A 166 -13.83 -45.02 0.19
CA SER A 166 -12.50 -45.57 0.38
C SER A 166 -12.32 -46.89 -0.37
N VAL A 167 -11.08 -47.26 -0.66
CA VAL A 167 -10.75 -48.55 -1.29
C VAL A 167 -11.25 -49.72 -0.42
N ASP A 168 -11.12 -49.63 0.91
CA ASP A 168 -11.63 -50.68 1.81
C ASP A 168 -13.14 -50.87 1.73
N LEU A 169 -13.90 -49.78 1.57
CA LEU A 169 -15.34 -49.85 1.39
C LEU A 169 -15.70 -50.41 -0.02
N GLU A 170 -14.96 -50.07 -1.02
CA GLU A 170 -15.08 -50.59 -2.37
C GLU A 170 -14.93 -52.12 -2.37
N ASP A 171 -13.82 -52.63 -1.83
CA ASP A 171 -13.55 -54.06 -1.77
C ASP A 171 -14.61 -54.79 -0.97
N PHE A 172 -15.08 -54.25 0.13
CA PHE A 172 -16.16 -54.74 0.94
C PHE A 172 -17.49 -54.86 0.17
N LEU A 173 -17.87 -53.83 -0.58
CA LEU A 173 -19.10 -53.82 -1.36
C LEU A 173 -19.02 -54.77 -2.56
N LEU A 174 -17.88 -54.87 -3.23
CA LEU A 174 -17.64 -55.79 -4.31
C LEU A 174 -17.73 -57.26 -3.84
N GLU A 175 -17.10 -57.58 -2.69
CA GLU A 175 -17.14 -58.93 -2.13
C GLU A 175 -18.57 -59.35 -1.74
N HIS A 176 -19.40 -58.43 -1.25
CA HIS A 176 -20.81 -58.69 -0.95
C HIS A 176 -21.72 -58.74 -2.19
N ASN A 177 -21.31 -58.10 -3.28
CA ASN A 177 -22.02 -58.23 -4.55
C ASN A 177 -21.88 -59.65 -5.14
N GLU A 178 -20.79 -60.35 -4.80
CA GLU A 178 -20.52 -61.74 -5.22
C GLU A 178 -21.06 -62.79 -4.23
N LYS A 179 -21.13 -62.38 -2.91
CA LYS A 179 -21.52 -63.30 -1.83
C LYS A 179 -22.66 -62.71 -1.01
N GLU A 180 -23.72 -63.51 -0.74
CA GLU A 180 -24.87 -63.03 0.06
C GLU A 180 -24.52 -62.61 1.46
N SER A 181 -23.43 -63.13 2.04
CA SER A 181 -22.94 -62.75 3.38
C SER A 181 -21.45 -63.03 3.56
N LEU A 182 -20.79 -62.22 4.37
CA LEU A 182 -19.40 -62.41 4.80
C LEU A 182 -19.34 -62.74 6.28
N HIS A 183 -18.35 -63.56 6.66
CA HIS A 183 -18.13 -64.02 8.01
C HIS A 183 -16.76 -63.64 8.48
N TYR A 184 -16.69 -62.94 9.61
CA TYR A 184 -15.43 -62.47 10.24
C TYR A 184 -15.27 -63.19 11.56
N SER A 185 -14.20 -63.99 11.73
CA SER A 185 -13.96 -64.78 12.92
C SER A 185 -12.66 -64.42 13.65
N LYS A 186 -11.76 -63.74 12.98
CA LYS A 186 -10.49 -63.29 13.55
C LYS A 186 -10.62 -61.88 14.09
N THR A 187 -10.00 -61.61 15.21
CA THR A 187 -10.00 -60.29 15.82
C THR A 187 -9.49 -59.17 14.90
N GLU A 188 -8.45 -59.46 14.12
CA GLU A 188 -7.91 -58.53 13.11
C GLU A 188 -8.91 -58.21 12.01
N GLU A 189 -9.64 -59.18 11.51
CA GLU A 189 -10.66 -59.05 10.47
C GLU A 189 -11.85 -58.23 10.99
N ILE A 190 -12.23 -58.48 12.25
CA ILE A 190 -13.30 -57.75 12.95
C ILE A 190 -12.89 -56.27 13.16
N LEU A 191 -11.67 -56.05 13.60
CA LEU A 191 -11.12 -54.71 13.76
C LEU A 191 -11.00 -53.95 12.43
N HIS A 192 -10.58 -54.64 11.37
CA HIS A 192 -10.57 -54.07 10.02
C HIS A 192 -11.95 -53.63 9.56
N LEU A 193 -12.95 -54.51 9.71
CA LEU A 193 -14.34 -54.18 9.40
C LEU A 193 -14.80 -52.91 10.11
N PHE A 194 -14.50 -52.77 11.40
CA PHE A 194 -14.96 -51.60 12.19
C PHE A 194 -14.17 -50.34 11.96
N ASN A 195 -12.85 -50.41 11.93
CA ASN A 195 -11.99 -49.24 11.84
C ASN A 195 -11.90 -48.67 10.44
N ASN A 196 -11.80 -49.54 9.42
CA ASN A 196 -11.54 -49.12 8.06
C ASN A 196 -12.83 -49.06 7.21
N ILE A 197 -13.86 -49.85 7.55
CA ILE A 197 -15.09 -49.92 6.76
C ILE A 197 -16.23 -49.19 7.47
N TYR A 198 -16.57 -49.57 8.69
CA TYR A 198 -17.71 -49.00 9.42
C TYR A 198 -17.51 -47.56 9.83
N LYS A 199 -16.45 -47.26 10.61
CA LYS A 199 -16.23 -45.92 11.17
C LYS A 199 -16.12 -44.82 10.12
N PRO A 200 -15.26 -44.93 9.10
CA PRO A 200 -15.14 -43.88 8.09
C PRO A 200 -16.43 -43.65 7.30
N ASN A 201 -17.24 -44.73 7.15
CA ASN A 201 -18.42 -44.73 6.29
C ASN A 201 -19.76 -44.76 7.07
N LYS A 202 -19.74 -44.52 8.37
CA LYS A 202 -20.91 -44.55 9.25
C LYS A 202 -22.04 -43.63 8.77
N GLN A 203 -21.69 -42.50 8.19
CA GLN A 203 -22.65 -41.51 7.71
C GLN A 203 -23.06 -41.70 6.24
N LEU A 204 -22.37 -42.57 5.51
CA LEU A 204 -22.63 -42.80 4.08
C LEU A 204 -23.61 -43.92 3.80
N LEU A 205 -23.76 -44.82 4.73
CA LEU A 205 -24.55 -46.05 4.58
C LEU A 205 -25.49 -46.27 5.78
N ASN A 206 -26.58 -47.01 5.55
CA ASN A 206 -27.50 -47.38 6.63
C ASN A 206 -27.01 -48.65 7.32
N TRP A 207 -26.52 -48.53 8.55
CA TRP A 207 -26.00 -49.64 9.35
C TRP A 207 -27.00 -50.08 10.40
N THR A 208 -27.38 -51.34 10.36
CA THR A 208 -28.18 -51.99 11.40
C THR A 208 -27.30 -52.93 12.20
N MET A 209 -26.87 -52.51 13.37
CA MET A 209 -25.96 -53.20 14.24
C MET A 209 -26.72 -54.01 15.33
N ARG A 210 -26.54 -55.32 15.34
CA ARG A 210 -27.02 -56.24 16.39
C ARG A 210 -25.84 -56.90 17.11
N VAL A 211 -24.90 -56.08 17.51
CA VAL A 211 -23.64 -56.49 18.13
C VAL A 211 -23.36 -55.50 19.25
N ASN A 212 -22.96 -55.92 20.41
CA ASN A 212 -22.46 -55.07 21.47
C ASN A 212 -20.94 -54.92 21.28
N ILE A 213 -20.61 -54.01 20.41
CA ILE A 213 -19.24 -53.84 19.93
C ILE A 213 -18.37 -53.13 20.96
N GLU A 214 -19.00 -52.30 21.80
CA GLU A 214 -18.32 -51.57 22.87
C GLU A 214 -17.52 -52.52 23.81
N ASP A 215 -17.96 -53.76 23.97
CA ASP A 215 -17.28 -54.75 24.81
C ASP A 215 -16.15 -55.50 24.07
N LEU A 216 -16.06 -55.39 22.73
CA LEU A 216 -15.08 -56.11 21.88
C LEU A 216 -13.97 -55.23 21.35
N LEU A 217 -14.16 -53.93 21.37
CA LEU A 217 -13.19 -52.97 20.80
C LEU A 217 -12.37 -52.34 21.92
N PRO A 218 -11.03 -52.13 21.67
CA PRO A 218 -10.26 -51.28 22.52
C PRO A 218 -10.90 -49.90 22.60
N LYS A 219 -10.96 -49.32 23.81
CA LYS A 219 -11.52 -47.98 24.01
C LYS A 219 -10.84 -46.97 23.14
N GLU A 220 -11.60 -46.14 22.51
CA GLU A 220 -11.09 -44.98 21.76
C GLU A 220 -11.12 -43.77 22.69
N ILE A 221 -9.96 -43.43 23.19
CA ILE A 221 -9.76 -42.24 24.01
C ILE A 221 -8.92 -41.25 23.16
N PRO A 222 -9.42 -40.05 22.87
CA PRO A 222 -8.64 -39.08 22.11
C PRO A 222 -7.38 -38.67 22.92
N PRO A 223 -6.22 -38.60 22.25
CA PRO A 223 -4.97 -38.21 22.92
C PRO A 223 -5.01 -36.73 23.29
N ILE A 224 -4.46 -36.40 24.46
CA ILE A 224 -4.20 -35.04 24.88
C ILE A 224 -2.73 -34.76 24.56
N PRO A 225 -2.42 -33.79 23.68
CA PRO A 225 -1.05 -33.43 23.36
C PRO A 225 -0.39 -32.69 24.53
N ILE A 226 0.77 -33.19 24.95
CA ILE A 226 1.59 -32.61 26.01
C ILE A 226 2.87 -32.06 25.39
N LEU A 227 3.11 -30.78 25.58
CA LEU A 227 4.37 -30.16 25.21
C LEU A 227 5.23 -29.92 26.44
N THR A 228 6.32 -30.68 26.55
CA THR A 228 7.31 -30.53 27.62
C THR A 228 8.43 -29.63 27.17
N LEU A 229 8.76 -28.60 27.95
CA LEU A 229 9.80 -27.63 27.65
C LEU A 229 11.06 -27.89 28.47
N HIS A 230 12.17 -28.15 27.80
CA HIS A 230 13.47 -28.31 28.41
C HIS A 230 14.38 -27.14 28.05
N TYR A 231 15.07 -26.57 29.04
CA TYR A 231 16.01 -25.46 28.81
C TYR A 231 17.36 -25.84 29.39
N THR A 232 18.31 -26.16 28.53
CA THR A 232 19.70 -26.54 28.86
C THR A 232 20.65 -25.82 27.92
N ASP A 233 21.80 -25.37 28.45
CA ASP A 233 22.87 -24.73 27.69
C ASP A 233 22.41 -23.54 26.79
N ASN A 234 21.50 -22.74 27.26
CA ASN A 234 20.85 -21.63 26.57
C ASN A 234 19.96 -22.02 25.35
N VAL A 235 19.61 -23.30 25.23
CA VAL A 235 18.71 -23.79 24.17
C VAL A 235 17.41 -24.29 24.82
N LEU A 236 16.30 -23.82 24.30
CA LEU A 236 14.95 -24.32 24.62
C LEU A 236 14.57 -25.38 23.59
N SER A 237 14.31 -26.59 24.06
CA SER A 237 13.87 -27.72 23.24
C SER A 237 12.47 -28.14 23.65
N PRO A 238 11.44 -27.93 22.82
CA PRO A 238 10.09 -28.45 23.04
C PRO A 238 10.04 -29.93 22.68
N GLN A 239 9.44 -30.75 23.51
CA GLN A 239 9.22 -32.17 23.27
C GLN A 239 7.75 -32.49 23.33
N LEU A 240 7.21 -33.03 22.25
CA LEU A 240 5.81 -33.45 22.14
C LEU A 240 5.64 -34.88 22.61
N THR A 241 4.62 -35.11 23.43
CA THR A 241 4.15 -36.44 23.83
C THR A 241 2.63 -36.45 23.87
N TYR A 242 2.03 -37.62 23.94
CA TYR A 242 0.57 -37.77 23.95
C TYR A 242 0.11 -38.52 25.20
N ARG A 243 -0.91 -37.99 25.87
CA ARG A 243 -1.51 -38.66 27.01
C ARG A 243 -2.82 -39.31 26.63
N TYR A 244 -2.89 -40.63 26.81
CA TYR A 244 -4.07 -41.45 26.67
C TYR A 244 -4.49 -41.90 28.08
N ASP A 245 -5.51 -41.23 28.64
CA ASP A 245 -5.93 -41.42 30.03
C ASP A 245 -4.76 -41.22 31.02
N ALA A 246 -4.24 -42.30 31.64
CA ALA A 246 -3.12 -42.23 32.57
C ALA A 246 -1.73 -42.52 31.93
N GLU A 247 -1.70 -42.96 30.68
CA GLU A 247 -0.46 -43.36 29.98
C GLU A 247 0.04 -42.26 29.05
N VAL A 248 1.36 -42.00 29.10
CA VAL A 248 2.01 -41.01 28.23
C VAL A 248 2.86 -41.71 27.19
N ILE A 249 2.63 -41.45 25.95
CA ILE A 249 3.27 -42.09 24.79
C ILE A 249 4.12 -41.10 23.99
N ASN A 250 5.30 -41.55 23.59
CA ASN A 250 6.16 -40.78 22.68
C ASN A 250 5.66 -40.95 21.21
N PRO A 251 5.67 -39.91 20.40
CA PRO A 251 5.34 -39.98 18.95
C PRO A 251 6.11 -41.10 18.21
N GLU A 252 7.34 -41.36 18.58
CA GLU A 252 8.19 -42.35 17.93
C GLU A 252 7.88 -43.81 18.34
N SER A 253 6.99 -44.04 19.30
CA SER A 253 6.58 -45.39 19.69
C SER A 253 5.87 -46.08 18.55
N LYS A 254 6.16 -47.35 18.31
CA LYS A 254 5.53 -48.20 17.30
C LYS A 254 4.31 -48.97 17.84
N GLU A 255 4.00 -48.82 19.09
CA GLU A 255 2.86 -49.49 19.71
C GLU A 255 1.54 -48.91 19.19
N LEU A 256 0.67 -49.77 18.67
CA LEU A 256 -0.67 -49.38 18.16
C LEU A 256 -1.77 -49.57 19.24
N GLU A 257 -1.53 -50.44 20.23
CA GLU A 257 -2.40 -50.62 21.38
C GLU A 257 -1.66 -50.18 22.65
N ILE A 258 -2.36 -49.43 23.49
CA ILE A 258 -1.86 -48.92 24.76
C ILE A 258 -2.60 -49.68 25.88
N LEU A 259 -1.85 -50.25 26.76
CA LEU A 259 -2.41 -50.87 27.99
C LEU A 259 -2.41 -49.86 29.13
N ASN A 260 -3.58 -49.50 29.60
CA ASN A 260 -3.70 -48.70 30.84
C ASN A 260 -3.24 -49.56 32.02
N ARG A 261 -2.12 -49.19 32.62
CA ARG A 261 -1.48 -49.94 33.71
C ARG A 261 -2.29 -49.92 35.02
N VAL A 262 -3.22 -48.94 35.12
CA VAL A 262 -4.06 -48.81 36.33
C VAL A 262 -5.35 -49.62 36.20
N THR A 263 -6.03 -49.59 35.05
CA THR A 263 -7.32 -50.26 34.85
C THR A 263 -7.20 -51.62 34.17
N GLY A 264 -6.06 -51.91 33.52
CA GLY A 264 -5.87 -53.11 32.71
C GLY A 264 -6.61 -53.08 31.36
N GLU A 265 -7.25 -51.98 30.98
CA GLU A 265 -7.98 -51.83 29.77
C GLU A 265 -7.03 -51.54 28.57
N LYS A 266 -7.40 -52.06 27.41
CA LYS A 266 -6.69 -51.75 26.15
C LYS A 266 -7.31 -50.55 25.47
N MET A 267 -6.48 -49.66 24.98
CA MET A 267 -6.88 -48.49 24.24
C MET A 267 -6.18 -48.46 22.86
N ASN A 268 -6.88 -48.02 21.82
CA ASN A 268 -6.30 -47.83 20.52
C ASN A 268 -5.58 -46.48 20.41
N ARG A 269 -4.40 -46.51 19.84
CA ARG A 269 -3.65 -45.31 19.53
C ARG A 269 -4.26 -44.63 18.28
N MET A 270 -4.59 -43.37 18.36
CA MET A 270 -5.22 -42.60 17.30
C MET A 270 -4.14 -41.81 16.52
N LEU A 271 -3.38 -42.50 15.66
CA LEU A 271 -2.26 -41.92 14.92
C LEU A 271 -2.67 -40.73 14.04
N ASP A 272 -3.89 -40.74 13.50
CA ASP A 272 -4.39 -39.63 12.68
C ASP A 272 -4.50 -38.34 13.49
N LEU A 273 -5.00 -38.39 14.71
CA LEU A 273 -5.08 -37.24 15.60
C LEU A 273 -3.70 -36.78 16.04
N GLU A 274 -2.80 -37.73 16.36
CA GLU A 274 -1.42 -37.39 16.69
C GLU A 274 -0.71 -36.68 15.54
N THR A 275 -0.95 -37.14 14.30
CA THR A 275 -0.41 -36.49 13.09
C THR A 275 -0.95 -35.09 12.91
N ILE A 276 -2.25 -34.88 13.18
CA ILE A 276 -2.87 -33.53 13.18
C ILE A 276 -2.19 -32.62 14.20
N PHE A 277 -1.95 -33.10 15.43
CA PHE A 277 -1.28 -32.31 16.47
C PHE A 277 0.17 -32.01 16.11
N GLN A 278 0.90 -32.96 15.55
CA GLN A 278 2.27 -32.73 15.05
C GLN A 278 2.29 -31.65 13.98
N LYS A 279 1.38 -31.76 13.02
CA LYS A 279 1.27 -30.78 11.94
C LYS A 279 0.88 -29.41 12.49
N ASP A 280 -0.06 -29.33 13.41
CA ASP A 280 -0.49 -28.10 14.07
C ASP A 280 0.66 -27.37 14.76
N LEU A 281 1.55 -28.13 15.44
CA LEU A 281 2.75 -27.58 16.06
C LEU A 281 3.73 -27.08 15.01
N MET A 282 4.01 -27.86 13.97
CA MET A 282 4.92 -27.48 12.89
C MET A 282 4.44 -26.24 12.13
N ASP A 283 3.14 -26.17 11.79
CA ASP A 283 2.52 -25.02 11.13
C ASP A 283 2.66 -23.74 11.98
N LEU A 284 2.60 -23.84 13.30
CA LEU A 284 2.84 -22.71 14.21
C LEU A 284 4.32 -22.27 14.20
N PHE A 285 5.26 -23.19 14.12
CA PHE A 285 6.69 -22.86 14.01
C PHE A 285 6.99 -22.20 12.66
N GLU A 286 6.48 -22.75 11.56
CA GLU A 286 6.65 -22.19 10.21
C GLU A 286 6.02 -20.81 10.08
N LYS A 287 4.80 -20.61 10.59
CA LYS A 287 4.11 -19.33 10.54
C LYS A 287 4.87 -18.20 11.22
N GLU A 288 5.61 -18.51 12.29
CA GLU A 288 6.37 -17.54 13.05
C GLU A 288 7.86 -17.55 12.69
N ASP A 289 8.27 -18.29 11.65
CA ASP A 289 9.67 -18.46 11.19
C ASP A 289 10.63 -18.86 12.33
N LEU A 290 10.21 -19.82 13.14
CA LEU A 290 10.96 -20.29 14.31
C LEU A 290 11.66 -21.61 14.05
N PRO A 291 12.95 -21.78 14.45
CA PRO A 291 13.61 -23.08 14.44
C PRO A 291 13.07 -23.96 15.57
N PHE A 292 13.06 -25.27 15.37
CA PHE A 292 12.58 -26.21 16.40
C PHE A 292 13.43 -26.20 17.68
N LEU A 293 14.74 -25.96 17.55
CA LEU A 293 15.64 -25.73 18.67
C LEU A 293 15.88 -24.23 18.83
N LEU A 294 15.36 -23.65 19.91
CA LEU A 294 15.35 -22.21 20.12
C LEU A 294 16.56 -21.81 20.97
N SER A 295 17.57 -21.22 20.36
CA SER A 295 18.78 -20.72 21.04
C SER A 295 18.79 -19.20 21.19
N ASN A 296 18.01 -18.49 20.36
CA ASN A 296 17.90 -17.04 20.41
C ASN A 296 16.84 -16.60 21.43
N PRO A 297 17.15 -15.71 22.37
CA PRO A 297 16.18 -15.21 23.35
C PRO A 297 14.93 -14.56 22.76
N GLY A 298 15.02 -13.98 21.56
CA GLY A 298 13.88 -13.43 20.84
C GLY A 298 12.90 -14.51 20.43
N ASP A 299 13.43 -15.59 19.84
CA ASP A 299 12.64 -16.73 19.38
C ASP A 299 12.03 -17.47 20.57
N ILE A 300 12.81 -17.68 21.66
CA ILE A 300 12.31 -18.27 22.90
C ILE A 300 11.17 -17.42 23.47
N SER A 301 11.32 -16.11 23.50
CA SER A 301 10.27 -15.23 24.02
C SER A 301 9.02 -15.25 23.13
N LEU A 302 9.18 -15.24 21.81
CA LEU A 302 8.07 -15.33 20.87
C LEU A 302 7.33 -16.66 21.02
N PHE A 303 8.06 -17.74 21.15
CA PHE A 303 7.52 -19.07 21.42
C PHE A 303 6.72 -19.08 22.73
N LEU A 304 7.32 -18.62 23.84
CA LEU A 304 6.68 -18.63 25.17
C LEU A 304 5.47 -17.69 25.29
N THR A 305 5.44 -16.58 24.56
CA THR A 305 4.36 -15.59 24.68
C THR A 305 3.25 -15.74 23.63
N LYS A 306 3.52 -16.32 22.47
CA LYS A 306 2.56 -16.41 21.37
C LYS A 306 2.17 -17.86 21.07
N ILE A 307 3.13 -18.75 20.90
CA ILE A 307 2.83 -20.14 20.55
C ILE A 307 2.24 -20.87 21.75
N ILE A 308 2.85 -20.75 22.93
CA ILE A 308 2.35 -21.40 24.15
C ILE A 308 0.92 -20.90 24.49
N ASP A 309 0.66 -19.61 24.36
CA ASP A 309 -0.71 -19.08 24.62
C ASP A 309 -1.72 -19.62 23.59
N THR A 310 -1.31 -19.79 22.33
CA THR A 310 -2.14 -20.38 21.27
C THR A 310 -2.41 -21.86 21.55
N LEU A 311 -1.40 -22.64 21.94
CA LEU A 311 -1.55 -24.05 22.26
C LEU A 311 -2.43 -24.27 23.50
N LYS A 312 -2.30 -23.43 24.53
CA LYS A 312 -3.19 -23.46 25.70
C LYS A 312 -4.65 -23.18 25.34
N GLN A 313 -4.91 -22.27 24.42
CA GLN A 313 -6.27 -22.02 23.91
C GLN A 313 -6.85 -23.21 23.13
N ARG A 314 -5.98 -24.09 22.61
CA ARG A 314 -6.34 -25.33 21.92
C ARG A 314 -6.34 -26.55 22.87
N GLU A 315 -6.36 -26.32 24.17
CA GLU A 315 -6.41 -27.33 25.21
C GLU A 315 -5.19 -28.26 25.28
N TRP A 316 -4.02 -27.81 24.77
CA TRP A 316 -2.75 -28.53 24.95
C TRP A 316 -2.26 -28.41 26.39
N GLU A 317 -1.73 -29.50 26.91
CA GLU A 317 -1.05 -29.49 28.20
C GLU A 317 0.40 -29.05 28.05
N ILE A 318 0.81 -28.07 28.86
CA ILE A 318 2.16 -27.50 28.79
C ILE A 318 2.88 -27.80 30.10
N VAL A 319 3.93 -28.61 30.03
CA VAL A 319 4.82 -28.93 31.15
C VAL A 319 6.13 -28.15 31.00
N SER A 320 6.42 -27.26 31.91
CA SER A 320 7.61 -26.41 31.82
C SER A 320 8.59 -26.70 32.95
N HIS A 321 9.78 -27.15 32.60
CA HIS A 321 10.92 -27.28 33.51
C HIS A 321 11.87 -26.08 33.40
N VAL A 322 11.38 -24.95 32.94
CA VAL A 322 12.15 -23.73 32.63
C VAL A 322 12.02 -22.74 33.82
N SER A 323 12.74 -23.01 34.93
CA SER A 323 12.75 -22.10 36.08
C SER A 323 13.60 -20.84 35.90
N GLU A 324 14.51 -20.84 34.94
CA GLU A 324 15.50 -19.78 34.73
C GLU A 324 15.15 -18.77 33.63
N PHE A 325 14.16 -19.03 32.79
CA PHE A 325 13.76 -18.17 31.71
C PHE A 325 12.56 -17.28 32.07
N ASN A 326 12.83 -16.17 32.73
CA ASN A 326 11.80 -15.15 33.01
C ASN A 326 11.86 -14.02 32.01
N VAL A 327 10.83 -13.89 31.17
CA VAL A 327 10.64 -12.70 30.33
C VAL A 327 9.86 -11.67 31.11
N HIS A 328 10.50 -10.59 31.49
CA HIS A 328 9.84 -9.50 32.20
C HIS A 328 9.11 -8.58 31.23
N LYS A 329 7.81 -8.34 31.48
CA LYS A 329 6.96 -7.42 30.69
C LYS A 329 7.15 -5.94 31.07
N ASP A 330 7.92 -5.65 32.11
CA ASP A 330 8.10 -4.27 32.58
C ASP A 330 8.91 -3.43 31.61
N PRO A 331 8.45 -2.22 31.27
CA PRO A 331 9.19 -1.35 30.37
C PRO A 331 10.53 -0.93 31.01
N ILE A 332 11.59 -1.04 30.25
CA ILE A 332 12.88 -0.46 30.63
C ILE A 332 12.83 1.03 30.33
N SER A 333 13.20 1.86 31.30
CA SER A 333 13.54 3.26 31.08
C SER A 333 15.04 3.38 30.81
N LEU A 334 15.37 3.98 29.68
CA LEU A 334 16.74 4.43 29.42
C LEU A 334 16.86 5.88 29.90
N ASP A 335 17.75 6.13 30.85
CA ASP A 335 18.07 7.48 31.30
C ASP A 335 19.35 7.97 30.60
N PHE A 336 19.24 9.10 29.93
CA PHE A 336 20.34 9.68 29.17
C PHE A 336 20.83 10.96 29.89
N ASN A 337 22.08 10.97 30.29
CA ASN A 337 22.71 12.15 30.89
C ASN A 337 23.55 12.88 29.83
N ILE A 338 23.30 14.16 29.71
CA ILE A 338 24.06 15.07 28.83
C ILE A 338 24.83 16.05 29.72
N ASN A 339 26.14 16.15 29.54
CA ASN A 339 26.98 17.10 30.25
C ASN A 339 27.63 18.07 29.27
N SER A 340 27.62 19.37 29.60
CA SER A 340 28.32 20.38 28.80
C SER A 340 29.84 20.10 28.79
N SER A 341 30.42 20.10 27.59
CA SER A 341 31.88 19.95 27.42
C SER A 341 32.54 21.20 26.77
N GLY A 342 31.80 22.32 26.69
CA GLY A 342 32.26 23.60 26.10
C GLY A 342 31.08 24.46 25.68
N GLN A 343 31.35 25.61 25.01
CA GLN A 343 30.25 26.51 24.61
C GLN A 343 29.30 25.92 23.56
N ASP A 344 29.79 25.04 22.66
CA ASP A 344 29.00 24.50 21.55
C ASP A 344 28.97 22.97 21.49
N TRP A 345 29.58 22.29 22.47
CA TRP A 345 29.72 20.83 22.51
C TRP A 345 29.27 20.29 23.86
N PHE A 346 28.71 19.10 23.82
CA PHE A 346 28.35 18.34 25.01
C PHE A 346 28.82 16.88 24.90
N SER A 347 29.16 16.29 26.04
CA SER A 347 29.40 14.87 26.19
C SER A 347 28.09 14.16 26.51
N PHE A 348 27.94 12.99 26.00
CA PHE A 348 26.77 12.15 26.19
C PHE A 348 27.19 10.90 26.97
N GLU A 349 26.67 10.74 28.17
CA GLU A 349 26.87 9.59 29.01
C GLU A 349 25.54 8.85 29.16
N PRO A 350 25.29 7.87 28.28
CA PRO A 350 24.08 7.10 28.38
C PRO A 350 24.21 6.05 29.48
N ASN A 351 23.44 6.20 30.52
CA ASN A 351 23.31 5.19 31.57
C ASN A 351 21.98 4.47 31.42
N CYS A 352 22.03 3.16 31.24
CA CYS A 352 20.85 2.33 31.24
C CYS A 352 20.74 1.59 32.57
N THR A 353 19.65 1.84 33.29
CA THR A 353 19.36 1.14 34.53
C THR A 353 18.22 0.16 34.29
N ILE A 354 18.55 -1.13 34.33
CA ILE A 354 17.57 -2.21 34.25
C ILE A 354 17.40 -2.81 35.64
N LYS A 355 16.23 -2.60 36.26
CA LYS A 355 15.90 -3.10 37.63
C LYS A 355 17.00 -2.80 38.69
N GLY A 356 17.56 -1.58 38.64
CA GLY A 356 18.59 -1.15 39.59
C GLY A 356 20.02 -1.58 39.24
N GLN A 357 20.22 -2.18 38.09
CA GLN A 357 21.55 -2.56 37.58
C GLN A 357 21.93 -1.65 36.41
N THR A 358 23.05 -0.96 36.48
CA THR A 358 23.57 -0.14 35.37
C THR A 358 24.24 -1.07 34.34
N VAL A 359 23.78 -1.01 33.10
CA VAL A 359 24.35 -1.75 31.96
C VAL A 359 24.90 -0.73 30.96
N PRO A 360 26.14 -0.90 30.50
CA PRO A 360 26.70 -0.02 29.47
C PRO A 360 25.89 -0.04 28.17
N LEU A 361 25.60 1.11 27.59
CA LEU A 361 24.72 1.20 26.44
C LEU A 361 25.27 0.50 25.17
N HIS A 362 26.59 0.45 25.02
CA HIS A 362 27.23 -0.31 23.93
C HIS A 362 26.98 -1.81 24.04
N GLU A 363 26.91 -2.33 25.27
CA GLU A 363 26.55 -3.72 25.52
C GLU A 363 25.07 -3.99 25.22
N ILE A 364 24.20 -3.06 25.61
CA ILE A 364 22.78 -3.13 25.25
C ILE A 364 22.58 -3.12 23.73
N ALA A 365 23.29 -2.25 23.01
CA ALA A 365 23.18 -2.18 21.55
C ALA A 365 23.64 -3.49 20.88
N ARG A 366 24.74 -4.08 21.38
CA ARG A 366 25.20 -5.39 20.89
C ARG A 366 24.18 -6.49 21.17
N LEU A 367 23.75 -6.60 22.42
CA LEU A 367 22.79 -7.64 22.85
C LEU A 367 21.42 -7.47 22.16
N MET A 368 21.02 -6.24 21.86
CA MET A 368 19.79 -5.96 21.15
C MET A 368 19.80 -6.48 19.71
N VAL A 369 20.93 -6.34 19.02
CA VAL A 369 21.10 -6.86 17.65
C VAL A 369 21.17 -8.38 17.68
N GLU A 370 21.98 -8.96 18.59
CA GLU A 370 22.17 -10.41 18.74
C GLU A 370 20.89 -11.14 19.21
N ASN A 371 20.03 -10.47 19.99
CA ASN A 371 18.88 -11.06 20.66
C ASN A 371 17.52 -10.45 20.27
N GLN A 372 17.40 -9.89 19.08
CA GLN A 372 16.12 -9.36 18.52
C GLN A 372 15.36 -8.43 19.48
N GLY A 373 16.07 -7.55 20.20
CA GLY A 373 15.47 -6.56 21.10
C GLY A 373 15.28 -7.01 22.53
N TYR A 374 15.92 -8.10 22.94
CA TYR A 374 15.97 -8.55 24.34
C TYR A 374 17.34 -8.30 24.95
N VAL A 375 17.35 -7.95 26.23
CA VAL A 375 18.59 -7.76 27.01
C VAL A 375 18.63 -8.76 28.16
N LYS A 376 19.72 -9.57 28.25
CA LYS A 376 19.94 -10.52 29.34
C LYS A 376 20.38 -9.77 30.60
N THR A 377 19.73 -10.04 31.69
CA THR A 377 20.06 -9.53 33.03
C THR A 377 20.28 -10.67 34.01
N LYS A 378 20.82 -10.40 35.20
CA LYS A 378 20.98 -11.45 36.25
C LYS A 378 19.67 -12.11 36.68
N LYS A 379 18.50 -11.53 36.36
CA LYS A 379 17.17 -11.99 36.75
C LYS A 379 16.32 -12.47 35.57
N GLY A 380 16.91 -12.68 34.41
CA GLY A 380 16.22 -13.10 33.17
C GLY A 380 16.35 -12.11 32.04
N PHE A 381 15.52 -12.30 31.01
CA PHE A 381 15.50 -11.43 29.81
C PHE A 381 14.47 -10.33 29.95
N VAL A 382 14.82 -9.14 29.46
CA VAL A 382 13.91 -7.98 29.47
C VAL A 382 13.73 -7.50 28.03
N LYS A 383 12.47 -7.38 27.58
CA LYS A 383 12.14 -6.90 26.25
C LYS A 383 12.20 -5.37 26.22
N LEU A 384 12.96 -4.82 25.29
CA LEU A 384 12.95 -3.38 25.01
C LEU A 384 11.69 -3.01 24.22
N SER A 385 11.06 -1.89 24.56
CA SER A 385 9.98 -1.35 23.73
C SER A 385 10.49 -1.02 22.32
N LYS A 386 9.63 -1.08 21.30
CA LYS A 386 10.01 -0.67 19.94
C LYS A 386 10.60 0.75 19.90
N LYS A 387 10.06 1.67 20.71
CA LYS A 387 10.58 3.00 20.85
C LYS A 387 12.01 3.01 21.39
N THR A 388 12.26 2.29 22.49
CA THR A 388 13.60 2.17 23.11
C THR A 388 14.60 1.52 22.16
N GLN A 389 14.20 0.50 21.42
CA GLN A 389 15.04 -0.14 20.39
C GLN A 389 15.46 0.85 19.32
N SER A 390 14.51 1.66 18.84
CA SER A 390 14.76 2.72 17.85
C SER A 390 15.71 3.79 18.41
N GLU A 391 15.53 4.23 19.66
CA GLU A 391 16.40 5.20 20.34
C GLU A 391 17.83 4.69 20.48
N VAL A 392 18.03 3.46 20.95
CA VAL A 392 19.35 2.81 21.08
C VAL A 392 20.00 2.62 19.71
N GLY A 393 19.23 2.13 18.72
CA GLY A 393 19.71 1.97 17.35
C GLY A 393 20.16 3.30 16.72
N LEU A 394 19.42 4.38 16.94
CA LEU A 394 19.77 5.71 16.48
C LEU A 394 21.08 6.20 17.13
N LEU A 395 21.23 6.04 18.46
CA LEU A 395 22.44 6.42 19.19
C LEU A 395 23.68 5.63 18.74
N ALA A 396 23.52 4.32 18.50
CA ALA A 396 24.58 3.47 17.96
C ALA A 396 25.08 4.02 16.62
N LYS A 397 24.17 4.30 15.74
CA LYS A 397 24.43 4.84 14.39
C LYS A 397 25.00 6.25 14.42
N MET A 398 24.62 7.10 15.39
CA MET A 398 25.23 8.44 15.63
C MET A 398 26.65 8.35 16.21
N GLY A 399 27.12 7.16 16.54
CA GLY A 399 28.43 6.92 17.13
C GLY A 399 28.52 7.31 18.60
N ALA A 400 27.39 7.39 19.31
CA ALA A 400 27.32 7.76 20.74
C ALA A 400 28.09 6.80 21.65
N PHE A 401 28.43 5.62 21.19
CA PHE A 401 29.15 4.58 21.94
C PHE A 401 30.67 4.65 21.79
N LYS A 402 31.18 5.58 20.98
CA LYS A 402 32.63 5.81 20.89
C LYS A 402 33.10 6.64 22.09
N VAL A 403 34.10 6.13 22.77
CA VAL A 403 34.71 6.84 23.92
C VAL A 403 35.18 8.25 23.53
N GLY A 404 34.78 9.27 24.28
CA GLY A 404 35.16 10.65 24.03
C GLY A 404 34.41 11.34 22.87
N LYS A 405 33.34 10.73 22.32
CA LYS A 405 32.50 11.39 21.32
C LYS A 405 31.77 12.60 21.94
N THR A 406 31.93 13.74 21.33
CA THR A 406 31.17 14.96 21.63
C THR A 406 30.14 15.22 20.55
N PHE A 407 29.05 15.88 20.91
CA PHE A 407 27.92 16.21 20.06
C PHE A 407 27.79 17.73 19.94
N ASP A 408 27.41 18.23 18.77
CA ASP A 408 27.08 19.63 18.54
C ASP A 408 25.74 19.98 19.21
N LYS A 409 25.56 21.22 19.67
CA LYS A 409 24.28 21.75 20.20
C LYS A 409 23.07 21.45 19.28
N LYS A 410 23.27 21.44 17.97
CA LYS A 410 22.23 21.14 16.97
C LYS A 410 21.66 19.71 17.11
N GLU A 411 22.46 18.77 17.65
CA GLU A 411 22.04 17.38 17.84
C GLU A 411 21.16 17.21 19.09
N ILE A 412 21.11 18.22 20.01
CA ILE A 412 20.18 18.24 21.17
C ILE A 412 18.71 18.11 20.71
N SER A 413 18.35 18.76 19.60
CA SER A 413 16.99 18.70 19.06
C SER A 413 16.57 17.28 18.65
N VAL A 414 17.51 16.44 18.24
CA VAL A 414 17.29 15.01 17.96
C VAL A 414 17.15 14.24 19.26
N LEU A 415 18.07 14.49 20.20
CA LEU A 415 18.15 13.80 21.49
C LEU A 415 16.98 14.19 22.41
N ALA A 416 16.45 15.41 22.33
CA ALA A 416 15.32 15.89 23.14
C ALA A 416 14.04 15.06 22.93
N ASN A 417 13.91 14.36 21.81
CA ASN A 417 12.79 13.45 21.53
C ASN A 417 12.91 12.10 22.25
N PHE A 418 14.03 11.81 22.91
CA PHE A 418 14.21 10.57 23.66
C PHE A 418 13.45 10.60 24.99
N SER A 419 13.03 9.42 25.44
CA SER A 419 12.03 9.28 26.51
C SER A 419 12.48 9.93 27.84
N ASN A 420 13.74 9.77 28.24
CA ASN A 420 14.24 10.26 29.53
C ASN A 420 15.61 10.89 29.39
N ILE A 421 15.65 12.10 28.84
CA ILE A 421 16.88 12.85 28.70
C ILE A 421 16.98 13.93 29.81
N LYS A 422 18.12 14.01 30.50
CA LYS A 422 18.41 14.97 31.58
C LYS A 422 19.82 15.52 31.43
N SER A 423 20.05 16.70 31.93
CA SER A 423 21.38 17.29 32.05
C SER A 423 21.65 17.75 33.48
N GLN A 424 22.91 17.66 33.89
CA GLN A 424 23.37 18.27 35.16
C GLN A 424 23.70 19.75 34.98
N SER A 425 23.92 20.23 33.74
CA SER A 425 24.12 21.64 33.42
C SER A 425 22.79 22.36 33.24
N ASN A 426 22.59 23.46 33.96
CA ASN A 426 21.39 24.30 33.85
C ASN A 426 21.18 24.78 32.41
N ASP A 427 22.23 25.24 31.73
CA ASP A 427 22.17 25.74 30.35
C ASP A 427 21.75 24.64 29.37
N THR A 428 22.31 23.43 29.49
CA THR A 428 21.97 22.31 28.63
C THR A 428 20.56 21.77 28.94
N GLN A 429 20.15 21.76 30.21
CA GLN A 429 18.80 21.38 30.60
C GLN A 429 17.77 22.38 30.07
N ASP A 430 18.06 23.69 30.13
CA ASP A 430 17.22 24.74 29.54
C ASP A 430 17.06 24.56 28.02
N LEU A 431 18.11 24.17 27.31
CA LEU A 431 18.05 23.84 25.89
C LEU A 431 17.21 22.59 25.60
N ILE A 432 17.35 21.54 26.43
CA ILE A 432 16.53 20.33 26.32
C ILE A 432 15.05 20.65 26.59
N ASP A 433 14.78 21.44 27.62
CA ASP A 433 13.44 21.83 28.02
C ASP A 433 12.80 22.76 26.98
N LYS A 434 13.55 23.63 26.36
CA LYS A 434 13.13 24.43 25.19
C LYS A 434 12.86 23.56 23.99
N ALA A 435 13.71 22.56 23.73
CA ALA A 435 13.48 21.60 22.65
C ALA A 435 12.23 20.71 22.86
N LYS A 436 11.95 20.35 24.13
CA LYS A 436 10.71 19.67 24.51
C LYS A 436 9.51 20.59 24.58
N GLY A 437 9.76 21.85 24.96
CA GLY A 437 8.75 22.84 25.31
C GLY A 437 8.17 23.61 24.13
N PHE A 438 8.74 23.49 22.89
CA PHE A 438 8.08 24.11 21.74
C PHE A 438 6.70 23.46 21.43
N GLN A 439 6.42 22.30 22.04
CA GLN A 439 5.13 21.62 21.99
C GLN A 439 4.12 22.10 23.06
N LYS A 440 4.53 22.99 23.97
CA LYS A 440 3.65 23.53 25.03
C LYS A 440 3.36 25.02 24.79
N ASP A 441 2.10 25.36 24.84
CA ASP A 441 1.54 26.69 24.57
C ASP A 441 2.10 27.80 25.48
N LYS A 442 3.18 28.44 25.05
CA LYS A 442 3.51 29.78 25.56
C LYS A 442 2.72 30.81 24.73
N VAL A 443 2.00 31.69 25.40
CA VAL A 443 1.27 32.75 24.72
C VAL A 443 2.27 33.65 23.98
N LEU A 444 2.15 33.71 22.64
CA LEU A 444 2.96 34.59 21.80
C LEU A 444 2.50 36.04 21.98
N SER A 445 3.43 36.93 22.24
CA SER A 445 3.13 38.38 22.23
C SER A 445 3.21 38.89 20.79
N LEU A 446 2.10 38.83 20.05
CA LEU A 446 2.01 39.24 18.64
C LEU A 446 1.52 40.68 18.47
N ASN A 447 1.89 41.58 19.39
CA ASN A 447 1.40 42.98 19.43
C ASN A 447 1.66 43.79 18.14
N LYS A 448 2.65 43.38 17.34
CA LYS A 448 3.00 44.05 16.08
C LYS A 448 2.25 43.46 14.87
N LEU A 449 1.59 42.32 15.01
CA LEU A 449 0.89 41.65 13.91
C LEU A 449 -0.56 42.14 13.82
N ASN A 450 -0.95 42.64 12.67
CA ASN A 450 -2.33 43.01 12.40
C ASN A 450 -3.13 41.80 11.91
N GLY A 451 -3.73 41.06 12.84
CA GLY A 451 -4.51 39.84 12.57
C GLY A 451 -4.28 38.75 13.60
N ASN A 452 -5.15 37.74 13.56
CA ASN A 452 -5.09 36.59 14.45
C ASN A 452 -4.53 35.36 13.72
N LEU A 453 -3.63 34.65 14.36
CA LEU A 453 -3.16 33.35 13.87
C LEU A 453 -4.13 32.23 14.29
N ARG A 454 -4.18 31.17 13.51
CA ARG A 454 -4.82 29.92 13.91
C ARG A 454 -3.85 29.11 14.79
N SER A 455 -4.36 28.19 15.59
CA SER A 455 -3.56 27.37 16.52
C SER A 455 -2.34 26.68 15.84
N TYR A 456 -2.53 26.10 14.69
CA TYR A 456 -1.42 25.50 13.96
C TYR A 456 -0.43 26.53 13.42
N GLN A 457 -0.84 27.75 13.09
CA GLN A 457 0.05 28.84 12.68
C GLN A 457 0.87 29.35 13.85
N GLU A 458 0.25 29.49 15.02
CA GLU A 458 0.96 29.80 16.28
C GLU A 458 2.01 28.75 16.59
N HIS A 459 1.68 27.46 16.45
CA HIS A 459 2.64 26.38 16.58
C HIS A 459 3.82 26.51 15.60
N GLY A 460 3.58 26.95 14.36
CA GLY A 460 4.62 27.23 13.37
C GLY A 460 5.53 28.39 13.79
N VAL A 461 4.99 29.45 14.40
CA VAL A 461 5.77 30.55 14.94
C VAL A 461 6.61 30.12 16.16
N HIS A 462 6.05 29.33 17.07
CA HIS A 462 6.79 28.76 18.19
C HIS A 462 7.95 27.88 17.71
N TRP A 463 7.76 27.08 16.68
CA TRP A 463 8.80 26.26 16.09
C TRP A 463 9.93 27.12 15.48
N MET A 464 9.60 28.16 14.72
CA MET A 464 10.61 29.08 14.17
C MET A 464 11.39 29.83 15.28
N ASN A 465 10.70 30.29 16.33
CA ASN A 465 11.34 30.90 17.50
C ASN A 465 12.29 29.91 18.19
N PHE A 466 11.88 28.68 18.37
CA PHE A 466 12.75 27.63 18.92
C PHE A 466 14.01 27.44 18.07
N LEU A 467 13.88 27.36 16.74
CA LEU A 467 15.04 27.20 15.84
C LEU A 467 15.98 28.42 15.92
N SER A 468 15.42 29.62 15.97
CA SER A 468 16.21 30.85 16.11
C SER A 468 17.03 30.87 17.40
N HIS A 469 16.41 30.52 18.54
CA HIS A 469 17.11 30.40 19.82
C HIS A 469 18.19 29.30 19.83
N MET A 470 18.03 28.29 19.03
CA MET A 470 19.03 27.22 18.85
C MET A 470 20.18 27.65 17.90
N GLY A 471 20.12 28.85 17.29
CA GLY A 471 21.06 29.28 16.26
C GLY A 471 21.01 28.44 15.01
N THR A 472 19.86 27.88 14.70
CA THR A 472 19.63 26.99 13.53
C THR A 472 18.59 27.58 12.62
N GLY A 473 18.60 27.16 11.36
CA GLY A 473 17.53 27.43 10.42
C GLY A 473 16.55 26.23 10.27
N GLY A 474 15.56 26.37 9.39
CA GLY A 474 14.60 25.30 9.15
C GLY A 474 13.89 25.35 7.81
N VAL A 475 13.11 24.30 7.56
CA VAL A 475 12.31 24.14 6.33
C VAL A 475 10.82 24.11 6.70
N LEU A 476 10.09 25.17 6.35
CA LEU A 476 8.63 25.24 6.52
C LEU A 476 7.96 24.65 5.27
N ALA A 477 7.52 23.42 5.39
CA ALA A 477 7.05 22.57 4.30
C ALA A 477 5.52 22.33 4.32
N ASP A 478 4.78 23.21 4.99
CA ASP A 478 3.31 23.17 5.04
C ASP A 478 2.69 23.16 3.65
N ASP A 479 1.54 22.49 3.52
CA ASP A 479 0.75 22.52 2.28
C ASP A 479 0.48 23.96 1.83
N MET A 480 0.29 24.12 0.52
CA MET A 480 -0.04 25.42 -0.03
C MET A 480 -1.39 25.92 0.50
N GLY A 481 -1.45 27.21 0.85
CA GLY A 481 -2.67 27.80 1.38
C GLY A 481 -2.81 27.73 2.91
N LEU A 482 -1.90 27.09 3.64
CA LEU A 482 -1.87 27.07 5.12
C LEU A 482 -1.29 28.36 5.74
N GLY A 483 -0.92 29.34 4.92
CA GLY A 483 -0.46 30.65 5.40
C GLY A 483 0.99 30.66 5.86
N LYS A 484 1.90 30.02 5.13
CA LYS A 484 3.36 30.09 5.39
C LYS A 484 3.84 31.54 5.51
N THR A 485 3.38 32.42 4.63
CA THR A 485 3.74 33.85 4.62
C THR A 485 3.36 34.53 5.93
N VAL A 486 2.13 34.38 6.41
CA VAL A 486 1.69 35.02 7.65
C VAL A 486 2.41 34.47 8.89
N GLN A 487 2.69 33.14 8.93
CA GLN A 487 3.50 32.55 9.98
C GLN A 487 4.91 33.18 10.01
N THR A 488 5.54 33.29 8.84
CA THR A 488 6.88 33.87 8.69
C THR A 488 6.90 35.36 9.08
N LEU A 489 5.87 36.13 8.71
CA LEU A 489 5.72 37.54 9.11
C LEU A 489 5.49 37.68 10.62
N ALA A 490 4.66 36.79 11.20
CA ALA A 490 4.46 36.78 12.64
C ALA A 490 5.75 36.46 13.41
N PHE A 491 6.55 35.46 12.92
CA PHE A 491 7.85 35.14 13.46
C PHE A 491 8.83 36.31 13.31
N SER A 492 8.87 36.98 12.15
CA SER A 492 9.77 38.12 11.92
C SER A 492 9.55 39.28 12.90
N SER A 493 8.31 39.44 13.37
CA SER A 493 7.96 40.46 14.36
C SER A 493 8.54 40.22 15.77
N GLN A 494 9.03 38.99 16.03
CA GLN A 494 9.61 38.55 17.29
C GLN A 494 11.15 38.65 17.30
N LEU A 495 11.76 38.86 16.12
CA LEU A 495 13.22 38.97 16.02
C LEU A 495 13.70 40.32 16.60
N GLU A 496 14.62 40.28 17.57
CA GLU A 496 15.17 41.42 18.27
C GLU A 496 16.50 41.91 17.66
N GLU A 497 17.13 41.10 16.80
CA GLU A 497 18.42 41.43 16.18
C GLU A 497 18.31 42.66 15.24
N ASP A 498 19.42 43.33 15.03
CA ASP A 498 19.53 44.45 14.09
C ASP A 498 19.73 44.00 12.65
N GLY A 499 19.29 44.81 11.70
CA GLY A 499 19.44 44.62 10.27
C GLY A 499 18.14 44.29 9.52
N PRO A 500 18.15 44.34 8.19
CA PRO A 500 17.00 44.07 7.35
C PRO A 500 16.74 42.54 7.25
N ILE A 501 15.50 42.20 6.89
CA ILE A 501 15.12 40.86 6.51
C ILE A 501 15.10 40.76 4.99
N LEU A 502 15.78 39.76 4.44
CA LEU A 502 15.77 39.48 3.02
C LEU A 502 14.74 38.42 2.66
N VAL A 503 13.82 38.75 1.79
CA VAL A 503 12.86 37.80 1.23
C VAL A 503 13.22 37.50 -0.22
N ILE A 504 13.56 36.27 -0.50
CA ILE A 504 13.90 35.76 -1.83
C ILE A 504 12.72 34.93 -2.35
N CYS A 505 12.13 35.35 -3.45
CA CYS A 505 10.94 34.69 -3.98
C CYS A 505 10.88 34.75 -5.50
N PRO A 506 10.01 33.99 -6.17
CA PRO A 506 9.76 34.15 -7.59
C PRO A 506 9.27 35.56 -7.94
N THR A 507 9.68 36.07 -9.09
CA THR A 507 9.32 37.45 -9.56
C THR A 507 7.83 37.72 -9.47
N THR A 508 7.00 36.70 -9.69
CA THR A 508 5.54 36.80 -9.70
C THR A 508 4.91 37.07 -8.34
N VAL A 509 5.62 36.76 -7.25
CA VAL A 509 5.12 36.93 -5.87
C VAL A 509 5.80 38.08 -5.10
N THR A 510 6.76 38.77 -5.69
CA THR A 510 7.46 39.88 -5.01
C THR A 510 6.50 40.97 -4.55
N TYR A 511 5.57 41.38 -5.39
CA TYR A 511 4.54 42.37 -5.03
C TYR A 511 3.51 41.82 -4.03
N ASN A 512 3.22 40.52 -4.09
CA ASN A 512 2.33 39.89 -3.11
C ASN A 512 2.95 39.93 -1.70
N TRP A 513 4.25 39.60 -1.56
CA TRP A 513 4.99 39.76 -0.31
C TRP A 513 4.91 41.18 0.24
N ASN A 514 5.13 42.17 -0.62
CA ASN A 514 5.04 43.58 -0.23
C ASN A 514 3.64 43.97 0.28
N ASN A 515 2.59 43.47 -0.37
CA ASN A 515 1.21 43.70 0.07
C ASN A 515 0.87 42.96 1.38
N GLU A 516 1.34 41.75 1.56
CA GLU A 516 1.17 40.96 2.80
C GLU A 516 1.90 41.65 3.97
N ILE A 517 3.11 42.14 3.78
CA ILE A 517 3.84 42.91 4.80
C ILE A 517 3.05 44.16 5.20
N LYS A 518 2.58 44.96 4.24
CA LYS A 518 1.75 46.15 4.51
C LYS A 518 0.45 45.82 5.25
N LYS A 519 -0.13 44.70 4.98
CA LYS A 519 -1.38 44.21 5.58
C LYS A 519 -1.16 43.74 7.01
N PHE A 520 -0.18 42.85 7.23
CA PHE A 520 0.02 42.18 8.52
C PHE A 520 1.03 42.89 9.45
N LEU A 521 1.95 43.65 8.89
CA LEU A 521 2.98 44.40 9.63
C LEU A 521 3.02 45.87 9.15
N PRO A 522 1.92 46.64 9.29
CA PRO A 522 1.82 47.99 8.73
C PRO A 522 2.83 48.99 9.31
N SER A 523 3.44 48.72 10.46
CA SER A 523 4.50 49.51 11.07
C SER A 523 5.88 49.26 10.48
N GLN A 524 6.06 48.21 9.67
CA GLN A 524 7.37 47.90 9.10
C GLN A 524 7.47 48.32 7.63
N SER A 525 8.63 48.87 7.30
CA SER A 525 8.95 49.36 5.97
C SER A 525 9.40 48.21 5.05
N SER A 526 8.98 48.26 3.79
CA SER A 526 9.36 47.22 2.80
C SER A 526 9.64 47.78 1.42
N ILE A 527 10.61 47.20 0.73
CA ILE A 527 10.96 47.58 -0.62
C ILE A 527 11.05 46.36 -1.53
N VAL A 528 10.50 46.49 -2.73
CA VAL A 528 10.72 45.51 -3.82
C VAL A 528 11.97 45.96 -4.60
N TYR A 529 13.06 45.27 -4.39
CA TYR A 529 14.34 45.57 -5.05
C TYR A 529 14.31 44.93 -6.45
N ALA A 530 13.87 45.72 -7.43
CA ALA A 530 13.67 45.29 -8.79
C ALA A 530 13.91 46.40 -9.82
N GLY A 531 13.99 46.05 -11.11
CA GLY A 531 14.13 47.00 -12.20
C GLY A 531 15.59 47.30 -12.58
N SER A 532 15.74 48.02 -13.68
CA SER A 532 17.07 48.34 -14.26
C SER A 532 17.85 49.40 -13.46
N GLN A 533 17.15 50.23 -12.70
CA GLN A 533 17.76 51.32 -11.91
C GLN A 533 17.92 50.97 -10.41
N ARG A 534 17.73 49.73 -10.03
CA ARG A 534 17.76 49.29 -8.61
C ARG A 534 19.07 49.64 -7.88
N HIS A 535 20.20 49.64 -8.56
CA HIS A 535 21.52 49.98 -7.94
C HIS A 535 21.61 51.40 -7.37
N LYS A 536 20.79 52.33 -7.82
CA LYS A 536 20.74 53.68 -7.26
C LYS A 536 20.27 53.78 -5.83
N HIS A 537 19.70 52.69 -5.28
CA HIS A 537 19.06 52.63 -3.99
C HIS A 537 19.82 51.78 -2.96
N LEU A 538 21.03 51.31 -3.27
CA LEU A 538 21.76 50.38 -2.42
C LEU A 538 22.00 50.88 -1.00
N GLU A 539 22.42 52.11 -0.86
CA GLU A 539 22.64 52.73 0.48
C GLU A 539 21.34 52.90 1.27
N SER A 540 20.22 53.08 0.58
CA SER A 540 18.91 53.21 1.22
C SER A 540 18.28 51.87 1.58
N LEU A 541 18.80 50.73 1.09
CA LEU A 541 18.26 49.40 1.41
C LEU A 541 18.31 49.09 2.91
N LEU A 542 19.36 49.52 3.59
CA LEU A 542 19.55 49.30 5.01
C LEU A 542 18.53 50.07 5.89
N SER A 543 17.81 51.04 5.31
CA SER A 543 16.76 51.78 6.03
C SER A 543 15.39 51.06 6.02
N TYR A 544 15.26 49.95 5.27
CA TYR A 544 14.05 49.17 5.21
C TYR A 544 14.14 47.95 6.11
N ASP A 545 13.00 47.59 6.73
CA ASP A 545 12.91 46.37 7.55
C ASP A 545 12.88 45.11 6.68
N PHE A 546 12.25 45.20 5.49
CA PHE A 546 12.18 44.12 4.53
C PHE A 546 12.70 44.51 3.15
N ILE A 547 13.60 43.67 2.60
CA ILE A 547 14.08 43.75 1.24
C ILE A 547 13.57 42.53 0.48
N ILE A 548 12.75 42.74 -0.54
CA ILE A 548 12.13 41.67 -1.33
C ILE A 548 12.82 41.60 -2.68
N VAL A 549 13.39 40.44 -3.02
CA VAL A 549 14.14 40.23 -4.25
C VAL A 549 13.70 38.96 -5.00
N SER A 550 13.87 38.96 -6.31
CA SER A 550 13.66 37.74 -7.07
C SER A 550 14.94 36.91 -7.20
N TYR A 551 14.79 35.59 -7.45
CA TYR A 551 15.92 34.68 -7.67
C TYR A 551 16.90 35.15 -8.76
N GLY A 552 16.41 35.77 -9.82
CA GLY A 552 17.25 36.31 -10.89
C GLY A 552 18.12 37.49 -10.46
N ILE A 553 17.60 38.32 -9.56
CA ILE A 553 18.33 39.48 -9.03
C ILE A 553 19.47 39.02 -8.11
N ILE A 554 19.20 38.03 -7.24
CA ILE A 554 20.27 37.51 -6.36
C ILE A 554 21.49 37.06 -7.15
N LYS A 555 21.28 36.34 -8.25
CA LYS A 555 22.39 35.89 -9.10
C LYS A 555 23.22 37.05 -9.66
N ASN A 556 22.58 38.16 -9.99
CA ASN A 556 23.23 39.27 -10.65
C ASN A 556 23.91 40.28 -9.65
N ASP A 557 23.36 40.37 -8.44
CA ASP A 557 23.73 41.39 -7.50
C ASP A 557 24.32 40.82 -6.19
N ILE A 558 24.84 39.60 -6.25
CA ILE A 558 25.36 38.87 -5.08
C ILE A 558 26.51 39.63 -4.38
N ASP A 559 27.38 40.25 -5.17
CA ASP A 559 28.53 40.96 -4.65
C ASP A 559 28.14 42.12 -3.69
N TRP A 560 27.03 42.77 -3.96
CA TRP A 560 26.44 43.78 -3.10
C TRP A 560 25.71 43.21 -1.88
N LEU A 561 24.88 42.22 -2.11
CA LEU A 561 24.04 41.63 -1.07
C LEU A 561 24.84 40.82 -0.07
N ASN A 562 25.97 40.25 -0.47
CA ASN A 562 26.84 39.50 0.44
C ASN A 562 27.53 40.39 1.52
N GLY A 563 27.67 41.70 1.25
CA GLY A 563 28.19 42.65 2.23
C GLY A 563 27.23 43.05 3.34
N ILE A 564 25.95 42.63 3.24
CA ILE A 564 24.91 42.96 4.22
C ILE A 564 24.73 41.81 5.20
N GLN A 565 24.79 42.14 6.52
CA GLN A 565 24.37 41.19 7.55
C GLN A 565 22.85 41.26 7.70
N PHE A 566 22.17 40.22 7.31
CA PHE A 566 20.71 40.14 7.42
C PHE A 566 20.30 39.59 8.79
N LYS A 567 19.26 40.16 9.39
CA LYS A 567 18.58 39.60 10.56
C LYS A 567 18.04 38.20 10.27
N ALA A 568 17.37 38.06 9.15
CA ALA A 568 16.91 36.78 8.65
C ALA A 568 16.84 36.73 7.11
N ILE A 569 16.98 35.55 6.55
CA ILE A 569 16.75 35.30 5.12
C ILE A 569 15.61 34.27 4.96
N PHE A 570 14.56 34.70 4.29
CA PHE A 570 13.42 33.84 3.95
C PHE A 570 13.42 33.53 2.47
N VAL A 571 13.46 32.25 2.13
CA VAL A 571 13.45 31.78 0.73
C VAL A 571 12.11 31.13 0.45
N ASP A 572 11.28 31.80 -0.34
CA ASP A 572 9.95 31.32 -0.72
C ASP A 572 10.00 30.51 -2.03
N GLU A 573 9.20 29.45 -2.12
CA GLU A 573 9.23 28.45 -3.18
C GLU A 573 10.68 27.91 -3.37
N ALA A 574 11.26 27.41 -2.26
CA ALA A 574 12.66 27.01 -2.18
C ALA A 574 13.05 25.89 -3.16
N GLN A 575 12.09 25.21 -3.80
CA GLN A 575 12.37 24.27 -4.90
C GLN A 575 13.11 24.92 -6.09
N TYR A 576 13.13 26.25 -6.23
CA TYR A 576 13.97 26.93 -7.20
C TYR A 576 15.48 26.80 -6.92
N MET A 577 15.84 26.42 -5.70
CA MET A 577 17.23 26.16 -5.29
C MET A 577 17.64 24.68 -5.45
N LYS A 578 16.77 23.77 -5.85
CA LYS A 578 17.02 22.33 -5.80
C LYS A 578 18.32 21.86 -6.48
N ASN A 579 18.79 22.53 -7.50
CA ASN A 579 20.07 22.23 -8.14
C ASN A 579 21.22 22.90 -7.40
N PRO A 580 22.08 22.16 -6.65
CA PRO A 580 23.19 22.74 -5.88
C PRO A 580 24.26 23.34 -6.79
N GLN A 581 24.35 22.95 -8.05
CA GLN A 581 25.33 23.48 -8.99
C GLN A 581 24.86 24.76 -9.69
N SER A 582 23.56 25.11 -9.55
CA SER A 582 23.05 26.34 -10.15
C SER A 582 23.70 27.59 -9.53
N LEU A 583 23.92 28.62 -10.35
CA LEU A 583 24.43 29.91 -9.86
C LEU A 583 23.52 30.53 -8.81
N ILE A 584 22.19 30.32 -8.94
CA ILE A 584 21.20 30.81 -7.97
C ILE A 584 21.44 30.19 -6.60
N SER A 585 21.54 28.84 -6.55
CA SER A 585 21.78 28.13 -5.27
C SER A 585 23.11 28.55 -4.63
N LYS A 586 24.17 28.64 -5.41
CA LYS A 586 25.49 29.09 -4.92
C LYS A 586 25.45 30.51 -4.37
N SER A 587 24.80 31.43 -5.07
CA SER A 587 24.68 32.83 -4.61
C SER A 587 23.89 32.94 -3.32
N ILE A 588 22.76 32.26 -3.20
CA ILE A 588 21.92 32.34 -1.99
C ILE A 588 22.67 31.78 -0.77
N LYS A 589 23.45 30.72 -0.93
CA LYS A 589 24.24 30.13 0.17
C LYS A 589 25.34 31.05 0.71
N GLN A 590 25.86 31.97 -0.12
CA GLN A 590 26.90 32.96 0.29
C GLN A 590 26.36 34.07 1.20
N LEU A 591 25.04 34.30 1.21
CA LEU A 591 24.45 35.38 2.00
C LEU A 591 24.53 35.09 3.49
N ASN A 592 24.89 36.16 4.27
CA ASN A 592 25.05 36.10 5.69
C ASN A 592 23.78 36.52 6.44
N SER A 593 23.36 35.72 7.41
CA SER A 593 22.23 36.06 8.29
C SER A 593 22.27 35.28 9.59
N ASN A 594 21.58 35.79 10.62
CA ASN A 594 21.44 35.11 11.89
C ASN A 594 20.45 33.91 11.81
N PHE A 595 19.43 34.02 10.96
CA PHE A 595 18.43 32.97 10.77
C PHE A 595 18.12 32.73 9.28
N LYS A 596 17.97 31.46 8.90
CA LYS A 596 17.65 31.08 7.53
C LYS A 596 16.40 30.16 7.49
N LEU A 597 15.41 30.55 6.74
CA LEU A 597 14.19 29.75 6.54
C LEU A 597 13.96 29.45 5.07
N ALA A 598 13.79 28.18 4.74
CA ALA A 598 13.32 27.74 3.44
C ALA A 598 11.82 27.42 3.52
N MET A 599 11.01 28.00 2.65
CA MET A 599 9.58 27.75 2.57
C MET A 599 9.26 27.05 1.25
N THR A 600 8.52 25.96 1.30
CA THR A 600 8.10 25.21 0.11
C THR A 600 6.80 24.46 0.39
N GLY A 601 5.94 24.32 -0.61
CA GLY A 601 4.78 23.41 -0.54
C GLY A 601 5.14 21.97 -0.96
N THR A 602 6.33 21.78 -1.55
CA THR A 602 6.79 20.50 -2.09
C THR A 602 8.26 20.29 -1.75
N PRO A 603 8.60 19.91 -0.50
CA PRO A 603 10.00 19.79 -0.06
C PRO A 603 10.76 18.69 -0.81
N ILE A 604 10.07 17.69 -1.30
CA ILE A 604 10.60 16.56 -2.08
C ILE A 604 9.77 16.45 -3.36
N GLU A 605 10.29 16.91 -4.47
CA GLU A 605 9.61 16.72 -5.76
C GLU A 605 10.08 15.46 -6.48
N ASN A 606 11.41 15.21 -6.51
CA ASN A 606 11.96 14.12 -7.30
C ASN A 606 13.05 13.30 -6.60
N HIS A 607 13.84 13.87 -5.67
CA HIS A 607 14.97 13.17 -5.02
C HIS A 607 15.21 13.63 -3.59
N LEU A 608 15.66 12.72 -2.74
CA LEU A 608 16.15 13.04 -1.40
C LEU A 608 17.33 14.05 -1.43
N GLN A 609 18.06 14.12 -2.53
CA GLN A 609 19.11 15.11 -2.75
C GLN A 609 18.60 16.55 -2.76
N ASP A 610 17.32 16.78 -3.12
CA ASP A 610 16.70 18.11 -3.09
C ASP A 610 16.66 18.63 -1.65
N ILE A 611 16.38 17.75 -0.67
CA ILE A 611 16.39 18.07 0.75
C ILE A 611 17.80 18.45 1.22
N TRP A 612 18.83 17.69 0.80
CA TRP A 612 20.22 18.02 1.19
C TRP A 612 20.56 19.46 0.85
N ASN A 613 20.19 19.95 -0.32
CA ASN A 613 20.49 21.30 -0.75
C ASN A 613 19.76 22.39 0.08
N LEU A 614 18.51 22.10 0.50
CA LEU A 614 17.77 22.99 1.41
C LEU A 614 18.44 23.03 2.78
N PHE A 615 18.88 21.88 3.29
CA PHE A 615 19.58 21.81 4.58
C PHE A 615 20.95 22.48 4.53
N ASP A 616 21.68 22.34 3.43
CA ASP A 616 22.98 23.03 3.26
C ASP A 616 22.85 24.56 3.19
N PHE A 617 21.65 25.07 2.81
CA PHE A 617 21.32 26.50 2.93
C PHE A 617 20.93 26.87 4.36
N VAL A 618 19.99 26.16 5.00
CA VAL A 618 19.48 26.57 6.33
C VAL A 618 20.45 26.24 7.46
N MET A 619 21.25 25.19 7.30
CA MET A 619 22.24 24.71 8.28
C MET A 619 23.46 24.14 7.54
N PRO A 620 24.41 24.98 7.10
CA PRO A 620 25.59 24.51 6.37
C PRO A 620 26.34 23.40 7.10
N ASN A 621 26.79 22.39 6.37
CA ASN A 621 27.53 21.21 6.86
C ASN A 621 26.82 20.28 7.86
N TYR A 622 25.57 20.53 8.23
CA TYR A 622 24.85 19.70 9.20
C TYR A 622 24.63 18.26 8.74
N LEU A 623 24.34 18.06 7.46
CA LEU A 623 24.17 16.73 6.85
C LEU A 623 25.46 16.21 6.18
N GLY A 624 26.59 16.88 6.40
CA GLY A 624 27.85 16.58 5.75
C GLY A 624 27.91 17.05 4.28
N SER A 625 28.98 16.69 3.60
CA SER A 625 29.12 16.95 2.16
C SER A 625 28.08 16.17 1.36
N LYS A 626 27.79 16.62 0.14
CA LYS A 626 26.85 15.92 -0.76
C LYS A 626 27.22 14.44 -0.97
N LYS A 627 28.53 14.15 -1.10
CA LYS A 627 29.04 12.79 -1.27
C LYS A 627 28.80 11.92 -0.03
N GLU A 628 29.02 12.49 1.17
CA GLU A 628 28.75 11.78 2.43
C GLU A 628 27.27 11.49 2.62
N PHE A 629 26.40 12.44 2.27
CA PHE A 629 24.97 12.28 2.30
C PHE A 629 24.47 11.17 1.34
N GLU A 630 24.95 11.18 0.09
CA GLU A 630 24.67 10.14 -0.91
C GLU A 630 25.17 8.77 -0.44
N THR A 631 26.40 8.69 0.08
CA THR A 631 26.94 7.46 0.64
C THR A 631 26.11 6.94 1.82
N ALA A 632 25.63 7.84 2.70
CA ALA A 632 24.77 7.45 3.82
C ALA A 632 23.40 6.92 3.36
N LEU A 633 22.86 7.42 2.25
CA LEU A 633 21.63 6.88 1.62
C LEU A 633 21.85 5.47 1.06
N ASP A 634 22.98 5.25 0.38
CA ASP A 634 23.32 3.98 -0.26
C ASP A 634 23.58 2.85 0.76
N ILE A 635 24.17 3.18 1.92
CA ILE A 635 24.50 2.21 3.00
C ILE A 635 23.29 1.90 3.89
N GLY A 636 22.08 2.40 3.56
CA GLY A 636 20.86 2.14 4.36
C GLY A 636 20.72 2.95 5.65
N ASN A 637 21.47 4.06 5.81
CA ASN A 637 21.39 4.97 6.94
C ASN A 637 20.26 6.02 6.82
N LYS A 638 19.23 5.73 6.02
CA LYS A 638 18.09 6.63 5.74
C LYS A 638 17.39 7.09 7.03
N ASP A 639 17.22 6.19 8.00
CA ASP A 639 16.53 6.49 9.26
C ASP A 639 17.26 7.53 10.11
N ILE A 640 18.61 7.51 10.09
CA ILE A 640 19.41 8.52 10.80
C ILE A 640 19.23 9.88 10.15
N LEU A 641 19.31 9.91 8.83
CA LEU A 641 19.12 11.15 8.08
C LEU A 641 17.71 11.71 8.31
N LYS A 642 16.69 10.86 8.29
CA LYS A 642 15.30 11.25 8.64
C LYS A 642 15.22 11.79 10.06
N ALA A 643 15.78 11.09 11.04
CA ALA A 643 15.77 11.52 12.44
C ALA A 643 16.49 12.86 12.64
N ARG A 644 17.64 13.07 11.98
CA ARG A 644 18.38 14.33 12.00
C ARG A 644 17.63 15.48 11.35
N MET A 645 16.92 15.23 10.25
CA MET A 645 16.15 16.25 9.53
C MET A 645 14.82 16.61 10.19
N LYS A 646 14.15 15.63 10.81
CA LYS A 646 12.80 15.77 11.36
C LYS A 646 12.56 16.99 12.26
N PRO A 647 13.43 17.37 13.21
CA PRO A 647 13.21 18.55 14.07
C PRO A 647 13.22 19.88 13.31
N PHE A 648 13.88 19.92 12.15
CA PHE A 648 14.12 21.12 11.34
C PHE A 648 13.19 21.22 10.12
N ILE A 649 12.25 20.30 9.98
CA ILE A 649 11.21 20.33 8.95
C ILE A 649 9.84 20.37 9.64
N LEU A 650 9.08 21.42 9.37
CA LEU A 650 7.67 21.46 9.77
C LEU A 650 6.80 21.28 8.53
N ARG A 651 6.07 20.17 8.47
CA ARG A 651 5.13 19.85 7.40
C ARG A 651 3.79 19.48 7.99
N ARG A 652 2.74 20.10 7.47
CA ARG A 652 1.34 19.81 7.83
C ARG A 652 0.50 19.78 6.58
N GLU A 653 -0.40 18.84 6.51
CA GLU A 653 -1.36 18.73 5.42
C GLU A 653 -2.64 19.50 5.76
N LYS A 654 -3.34 19.98 4.72
CA LYS A 654 -4.61 20.71 4.89
C LYS A 654 -5.64 19.89 5.67
N LYS A 655 -5.68 18.57 5.41
CA LYS A 655 -6.61 17.64 6.06
C LYS A 655 -6.40 17.52 7.58
N GLU A 656 -5.18 17.74 8.06
CA GLU A 656 -4.83 17.60 9.48
C GLU A 656 -5.19 18.83 10.30
N VAL A 657 -5.25 20.01 9.67
CA VAL A 657 -5.31 21.28 10.39
C VAL A 657 -6.48 22.19 10.02
N LEU A 658 -7.27 21.84 9.00
CA LEU A 658 -8.39 22.65 8.51
C LEU A 658 -9.70 21.85 8.45
N ASP A 659 -10.37 21.70 9.59
CA ASP A 659 -11.71 21.07 9.67
C ASP A 659 -12.78 21.84 8.90
N SER A 660 -12.56 23.13 8.62
CA SER A 660 -13.53 24.02 7.97
C SER A 660 -13.34 24.19 6.46
N LEU A 661 -12.33 23.54 5.86
CA LEU A 661 -12.14 23.65 4.41
C LEU A 661 -13.14 22.72 3.69
N PRO A 662 -13.94 23.20 2.74
CA PRO A 662 -14.84 22.36 1.96
C PRO A 662 -14.09 21.22 1.25
N GLU A 663 -14.78 20.12 1.01
CA GLU A 663 -14.20 18.96 0.30
C GLU A 663 -13.74 19.33 -1.12
N LYS A 664 -12.65 18.70 -1.54
CA LYS A 664 -12.19 18.70 -2.92
C LYS A 664 -12.45 17.34 -3.56
N THR A 665 -13.19 17.35 -4.68
CA THR A 665 -13.47 16.15 -5.47
C THR A 665 -12.74 16.21 -6.80
N GLU A 666 -11.92 15.22 -7.12
CA GLU A 666 -11.25 15.12 -8.44
C GLU A 666 -12.00 14.10 -9.30
N ILE A 667 -12.40 14.49 -10.48
CA ILE A 667 -13.14 13.67 -11.45
C ILE A 667 -12.34 13.61 -12.75
N ILE A 668 -12.00 12.40 -13.16
CA ILE A 668 -11.36 12.14 -14.44
C ILE A 668 -12.44 11.92 -15.49
N ILE A 669 -12.41 12.72 -16.54
CA ILE A 669 -13.32 12.57 -17.67
C ILE A 669 -12.51 12.04 -18.84
N LYS A 670 -12.85 10.84 -19.27
CA LYS A 670 -12.26 10.21 -20.45
C LYS A 670 -12.88 10.76 -21.72
N CYS A 671 -12.05 11.19 -22.64
CA CYS A 671 -12.41 11.80 -23.89
C CYS A 671 -11.98 10.91 -25.06
N PRO A 672 -12.87 10.13 -25.68
CA PRO A 672 -12.53 9.37 -26.87
C PRO A 672 -12.21 10.32 -28.02
N LEU A 673 -11.10 10.09 -28.70
CA LEU A 673 -10.70 10.88 -29.86
C LEU A 673 -11.65 10.59 -31.04
N SER A 674 -11.99 11.63 -31.82
CA SER A 674 -12.67 11.43 -33.08
C SER A 674 -11.78 10.65 -34.08
N ASP A 675 -12.37 9.99 -35.08
CA ASP A 675 -11.60 9.19 -36.08
C ASP A 675 -10.54 10.06 -36.78
N ALA A 676 -10.87 11.30 -37.10
CA ALA A 676 -9.94 12.23 -37.71
C ALA A 676 -8.78 12.59 -36.76
N GLN A 677 -9.10 12.88 -35.50
CA GLN A 677 -8.08 13.20 -34.49
C GLN A 677 -7.23 11.96 -34.17
N MET A 678 -7.83 10.77 -34.08
CA MET A 678 -7.12 9.51 -33.88
C MET A 678 -6.16 9.21 -35.05
N SER A 679 -6.54 9.50 -36.28
CA SER A 679 -5.66 9.35 -37.45
C SER A 679 -4.42 10.24 -37.34
N ILE A 680 -4.59 11.51 -36.94
CA ILE A 680 -3.46 12.43 -36.66
C ILE A 680 -2.59 11.89 -35.54
N TYR A 681 -3.21 11.48 -34.43
CA TYR A 681 -2.48 10.92 -33.29
C TYR A 681 -1.62 9.71 -33.71
N LYS A 682 -2.18 8.75 -34.44
CA LYS A 682 -1.48 7.59 -34.95
C LYS A 682 -0.32 7.98 -35.87
N THR A 683 -0.52 8.96 -36.78
CA THR A 683 0.52 9.46 -37.69
C THR A 683 1.71 10.03 -36.89
N VAL A 684 1.41 10.85 -35.85
CA VAL A 684 2.43 11.41 -34.97
C VAL A 684 3.12 10.32 -34.16
N LEU A 685 2.37 9.32 -33.69
CA LEU A 685 2.88 8.17 -32.92
C LEU A 685 3.85 7.34 -33.78
N ASP A 686 3.49 7.03 -35.03
CA ASP A 686 4.33 6.26 -35.95
C ASP A 686 5.62 7.03 -36.33
N ALA A 687 5.50 8.34 -36.54
CA ALA A 687 6.66 9.20 -36.76
C ALA A 687 7.57 9.21 -35.51
N THR A 688 6.98 9.24 -34.33
CA THR A 688 7.66 9.17 -33.02
C THR A 688 8.37 7.83 -32.85
N LYS A 689 7.68 6.70 -33.07
CA LYS A 689 8.26 5.34 -33.02
C LYS A 689 9.48 5.22 -33.96
N LYS A 690 9.35 5.67 -35.21
CA LYS A 690 10.46 5.68 -36.18
C LYS A 690 11.61 6.58 -35.72
N GLY A 691 11.31 7.73 -35.11
CA GLY A 691 12.32 8.66 -34.59
C GLY A 691 13.10 8.06 -33.41
N ILE A 692 12.41 7.42 -32.46
CA ILE A 692 13.02 6.75 -31.31
C ILE A 692 13.93 5.60 -31.75
N LEU A 693 13.47 4.77 -32.69
CA LEU A 693 14.27 3.65 -33.20
C LEU A 693 15.56 4.14 -33.88
N LYS A 694 15.53 5.27 -34.61
CA LYS A 694 16.71 5.90 -35.18
C LYS A 694 17.60 6.56 -34.12
N ALA A 695 17.02 7.15 -33.08
CA ALA A 695 17.74 7.84 -32.01
C ALA A 695 18.38 6.89 -30.98
N LYS A 696 18.01 5.60 -30.91
CA LYS A 696 18.73 4.60 -30.12
C LYS A 696 20.24 4.55 -30.42
N GLN A 697 20.64 4.93 -31.60
CA GLN A 697 22.04 5.04 -32.00
C GLN A 697 22.75 6.31 -31.49
N SER A 698 22.01 7.38 -31.06
CA SER A 698 22.57 8.67 -30.68
C SER A 698 22.35 9.14 -29.24
N LYS A 699 21.67 8.38 -28.40
CA LYS A 699 21.30 8.73 -26.98
C LYS A 699 20.73 10.15 -26.80
N ASN A 700 20.02 10.70 -27.78
CA ASN A 700 19.55 12.08 -27.73
C ASN A 700 18.19 12.23 -27.09
N LYS A 701 18.17 12.49 -25.78
CA LYS A 701 16.94 12.68 -24.93
C LYS A 701 16.05 13.83 -25.43
N LEU A 702 16.62 14.81 -26.16
CA LEU A 702 15.88 15.99 -26.65
C LEU A 702 14.83 15.61 -27.70
N HIS A 703 15.14 14.67 -28.60
CA HIS A 703 14.20 14.20 -29.61
C HIS A 703 12.98 13.50 -29.00
N MET A 704 13.18 12.75 -27.93
CA MET A 704 12.07 12.07 -27.24
C MET A 704 11.13 13.07 -26.55
N LEU A 705 11.69 14.12 -25.91
CA LEU A 705 10.87 15.18 -25.30
C LEU A 705 10.04 15.93 -26.34
N THR A 706 10.61 16.22 -27.50
CA THR A 706 9.91 16.90 -28.60
C THR A 706 8.77 16.00 -29.16
N ALA A 707 9.04 14.72 -29.31
CA ALA A 707 8.06 13.76 -29.79
C ALA A 707 6.87 13.59 -28.82
N LEU A 708 7.16 13.50 -27.54
CA LEU A 708 6.14 13.48 -26.49
C LEU A 708 5.30 14.75 -26.46
N LEU A 709 5.92 15.91 -26.69
CA LEU A 709 5.21 17.18 -26.78
C LEU A 709 4.21 17.15 -27.93
N LYS A 710 4.63 16.69 -29.14
CA LYS A 710 3.72 16.56 -30.29
C LYS A 710 2.58 15.59 -30.06
N LEU A 711 2.83 14.43 -29.44
CA LEU A 711 1.77 13.48 -29.08
C LEU A 711 0.73 14.11 -28.15
N ARG A 712 1.15 14.85 -27.13
CA ARG A 712 0.26 15.54 -26.22
C ARG A 712 -0.51 16.68 -26.89
N GLN A 713 0.12 17.39 -27.82
CA GLN A 713 -0.57 18.39 -28.67
C GLN A 713 -1.67 17.73 -29.49
N ALA A 714 -1.41 16.57 -30.12
CA ALA A 714 -2.41 15.80 -30.86
C ALA A 714 -3.60 15.35 -30.01
N CYS A 715 -3.33 14.95 -28.73
CA CYS A 715 -4.38 14.61 -27.78
C CYS A 715 -5.22 15.82 -27.35
N THR A 716 -4.59 16.99 -27.19
CA THR A 716 -5.26 18.20 -26.72
C THR A 716 -6.10 18.85 -27.81
N HIS A 717 -5.47 19.22 -28.93
CA HIS A 717 -6.14 19.78 -30.08
C HIS A 717 -5.26 19.66 -31.34
N PRO A 718 -5.77 19.21 -32.51
CA PRO A 718 -4.99 19.09 -33.74
C PRO A 718 -4.33 20.39 -34.18
N GLU A 719 -5.00 21.52 -34.05
CA GLU A 719 -4.47 22.86 -34.39
C GLU A 719 -3.21 23.27 -33.60
N LEU A 720 -2.84 22.56 -32.55
CA LEU A 720 -1.58 22.78 -31.81
C LEU A 720 -0.36 22.26 -32.58
N ILE A 721 -0.60 21.41 -33.56
CA ILE A 721 0.44 20.84 -34.44
C ILE A 721 0.56 21.74 -35.66
N GLU A 722 1.79 22.20 -35.95
CA GLU A 722 2.04 23.15 -37.02
C GLU A 722 1.54 22.66 -38.40
N GLU A 723 1.70 21.35 -38.63
CA GLU A 723 1.30 20.69 -39.87
C GLU A 723 -0.23 20.55 -40.04
N CYS A 724 -0.99 20.74 -38.96
CA CYS A 724 -2.45 20.62 -38.91
C CYS A 724 -3.15 21.98 -38.76
N LYS A 725 -2.43 23.09 -38.69
CA LYS A 725 -3.03 24.43 -38.56
C LYS A 725 -3.95 24.76 -39.73
N GLY A 726 -5.15 25.23 -39.41
CA GLY A 726 -6.17 25.57 -40.40
C GLY A 726 -6.83 24.36 -41.07
N SER A 727 -6.63 23.13 -40.53
CA SER A 727 -7.28 21.94 -41.10
C SER A 727 -8.78 21.89 -40.79
N GLY A 728 -9.27 22.68 -39.81
CA GLY A 728 -10.65 22.63 -39.37
C GLY A 728 -11.04 21.33 -38.63
N ILE A 729 -10.04 20.49 -38.26
CA ILE A 729 -10.29 19.26 -37.53
C ILE A 729 -10.54 19.61 -36.06
N GLY A 730 -11.73 19.28 -35.56
CA GLY A 730 -12.13 19.51 -34.17
C GLY A 730 -11.38 18.63 -33.18
N SER A 731 -11.51 18.96 -31.91
CA SER A 731 -10.99 18.19 -30.79
C SER A 731 -12.11 17.72 -29.90
N ALA A 732 -12.24 16.41 -29.70
CA ALA A 732 -13.23 15.82 -28.78
C ALA A 732 -13.11 16.41 -27.36
N LYS A 733 -11.87 16.67 -26.91
CA LYS A 733 -11.58 17.32 -25.63
C LYS A 733 -12.09 18.75 -25.58
N PHE A 734 -11.92 19.51 -26.64
CA PHE A 734 -12.38 20.89 -26.76
C PHE A 734 -13.90 20.96 -26.81
N ASP A 735 -14.55 20.06 -27.52
CA ASP A 735 -16.01 19.98 -27.57
C ASP A 735 -16.59 19.67 -26.18
N LEU A 736 -16.03 18.68 -25.48
CA LEU A 736 -16.43 18.37 -24.11
C LEU A 736 -16.18 19.55 -23.14
N LEU A 737 -15.05 20.27 -23.33
CA LEU A 737 -14.76 21.47 -22.55
C LEU A 737 -15.83 22.57 -22.75
N LYS A 738 -16.23 22.80 -24.01
CA LYS A 738 -17.29 23.77 -24.33
C LYS A 738 -18.60 23.40 -23.66
N ASP A 739 -19.05 22.16 -23.78
CA ASP A 739 -20.28 21.66 -23.19
C ASP A 739 -20.26 21.83 -21.67
N LYS A 740 -19.17 21.43 -21.01
CA LYS A 740 -19.03 21.57 -19.55
C LYS A 740 -18.95 23.02 -19.08
N CYS A 741 -18.23 23.86 -19.80
CA CYS A 741 -18.18 25.29 -19.46
C CYS A 741 -19.54 25.95 -19.65
N ALA A 742 -20.30 25.61 -20.70
CA ALA A 742 -21.65 26.14 -20.93
C ALA A 742 -22.61 25.74 -19.80
N GLU A 743 -22.58 24.46 -19.37
CA GLU A 743 -23.34 23.95 -18.23
C GLU A 743 -23.02 24.76 -16.96
N LEU A 744 -21.74 24.86 -16.60
CA LEU A 744 -21.28 25.50 -15.37
C LEU A 744 -21.61 27.04 -15.36
N ILE A 745 -21.51 27.69 -16.50
CA ILE A 745 -21.84 29.11 -16.62
C ILE A 745 -23.35 29.33 -16.45
N GLN A 746 -24.21 28.46 -17.02
CA GLN A 746 -25.66 28.52 -16.84
C GLN A 746 -26.05 28.33 -15.37
N GLU A 747 -25.29 27.54 -14.63
CA GLU A 747 -25.45 27.31 -13.19
C GLU A 747 -24.83 28.44 -12.33
N ASN A 748 -24.31 29.50 -12.93
CA ASN A 748 -23.68 30.67 -12.29
C ASN A 748 -22.37 30.35 -11.55
N HIS A 749 -21.62 29.33 -11.99
CA HIS A 749 -20.33 28.97 -11.41
C HIS A 749 -19.18 29.80 -12.01
N LYS A 750 -18.12 29.98 -11.23
CA LYS A 750 -16.82 30.49 -11.68
C LYS A 750 -15.85 29.36 -11.92
N VAL A 751 -15.29 29.29 -13.10
CA VAL A 751 -14.47 28.16 -13.53
C VAL A 751 -13.05 28.62 -13.83
N VAL A 752 -12.06 27.92 -13.31
CA VAL A 752 -10.65 28.09 -13.68
C VAL A 752 -10.24 27.00 -14.62
N ILE A 753 -9.69 27.37 -15.76
CA ILE A 753 -9.24 26.45 -16.82
C ILE A 753 -7.71 26.53 -16.91
N PHE A 754 -7.06 25.40 -16.68
CA PHE A 754 -5.61 25.25 -16.79
C PHE A 754 -5.22 24.49 -18.03
N SER A 755 -4.24 25.03 -18.77
CA SER A 755 -3.53 24.33 -19.83
C SER A 755 -2.05 24.64 -19.78
N GLN A 756 -1.20 23.71 -20.18
CA GLN A 756 0.21 23.98 -20.38
C GLN A 756 0.49 24.70 -21.69
N PHE A 757 -0.40 24.56 -22.69
CA PHE A 757 -0.26 25.13 -24.01
C PHE A 757 -0.94 26.49 -24.07
N THR A 758 -0.17 27.56 -24.25
CA THR A 758 -0.74 28.91 -24.42
C THR A 758 -1.58 28.99 -25.69
N SER A 759 -1.19 28.29 -26.76
CA SER A 759 -1.99 28.18 -27.99
C SER A 759 -3.35 27.47 -27.76
N MET A 760 -3.46 26.55 -26.82
CA MET A 760 -4.78 26.02 -26.45
C MET A 760 -5.62 27.08 -25.72
N LEU A 761 -5.00 27.90 -24.88
CA LEU A 761 -5.69 29.03 -24.25
C LEU A 761 -6.13 30.07 -25.32
N ASP A 762 -5.38 30.24 -26.44
CA ASP A 762 -5.79 31.08 -27.56
C ASP A 762 -7.07 30.53 -28.20
N ILE A 763 -7.12 29.21 -28.50
CA ILE A 763 -8.31 28.56 -29.07
C ILE A 763 -9.51 28.69 -28.14
N ILE A 764 -9.33 28.48 -26.85
CA ILE A 764 -10.39 28.63 -25.83
C ILE A 764 -10.84 30.09 -25.78
N GLN A 765 -9.94 31.05 -25.82
CA GLN A 765 -10.26 32.49 -25.82
C GLN A 765 -11.09 32.90 -27.03
N ASP A 766 -10.73 32.45 -28.25
CA ASP A 766 -11.46 32.73 -29.46
C ASP A 766 -12.91 32.23 -29.37
N TRP A 767 -13.10 31.03 -28.85
CA TRP A 767 -14.44 30.49 -28.58
C TRP A 767 -15.19 31.31 -27.52
N VAL A 768 -14.56 31.64 -26.38
CA VAL A 768 -15.21 32.40 -25.28
C VAL A 768 -15.64 33.78 -25.78
N VAL A 769 -14.83 34.41 -26.66
CA VAL A 769 -15.18 35.68 -27.28
C VAL A 769 -16.37 35.53 -28.26
N SER A 770 -16.40 34.46 -29.06
CA SER A 770 -17.50 34.22 -30.03
C SER A 770 -18.84 33.97 -29.33
N GLU A 771 -18.82 33.33 -28.14
CA GLU A 771 -20.00 33.05 -27.33
C GLU A 771 -20.35 34.21 -26.35
N ASN A 772 -19.59 35.32 -26.37
CA ASN A 772 -19.77 36.48 -25.49
C ASN A 772 -19.74 36.10 -23.97
N ILE A 773 -18.89 35.16 -23.60
CA ILE A 773 -18.69 34.69 -22.21
C ILE A 773 -17.68 35.61 -21.52
N HIS A 774 -17.94 35.98 -20.26
CA HIS A 774 -16.99 36.75 -19.47
C HIS A 774 -15.78 35.91 -19.11
N TYR A 775 -14.56 36.42 -19.37
CA TYR A 775 -13.33 35.73 -19.04
C TYR A 775 -12.24 36.69 -18.59
N GLU A 776 -11.25 36.12 -17.87
CA GLU A 776 -9.97 36.72 -17.58
C GLU A 776 -8.85 35.74 -18.05
N ARG A 777 -7.67 36.27 -18.31
CA ARG A 777 -6.55 35.44 -18.77
C ARG A 777 -5.22 35.80 -18.09
N ILE A 778 -4.44 34.81 -17.69
CA ILE A 778 -3.08 34.95 -17.22
C ILE A 778 -2.19 33.90 -17.87
N ASP A 779 -1.15 34.37 -18.56
CA ASP A 779 -0.07 33.53 -19.06
C ASP A 779 1.31 34.20 -18.83
N GLY A 780 2.39 33.68 -19.47
CA GLY A 780 3.74 34.19 -19.33
C GLY A 780 3.95 35.63 -19.80
N SER A 781 3.09 36.16 -20.67
CA SER A 781 3.19 37.51 -21.25
C SER A 781 2.62 38.60 -20.34
N VAL A 782 1.74 38.21 -19.37
CA VAL A 782 1.02 39.18 -18.53
C VAL A 782 1.95 39.71 -17.43
N THR A 783 2.10 41.03 -17.32
CA THR A 783 2.94 41.67 -16.32
C THR A 783 2.37 41.55 -14.89
N GLY A 784 3.25 41.69 -13.86
CA GLY A 784 2.84 41.48 -12.46
C GLY A 784 1.66 42.33 -12.00
N LYS A 785 1.60 43.64 -12.39
CA LYS A 785 0.50 44.53 -12.06
C LYS A 785 -0.82 44.11 -12.76
N ASN A 786 -0.75 43.72 -14.01
CA ASN A 786 -1.91 43.27 -14.78
C ASN A 786 -2.48 41.95 -14.28
N ARG A 787 -1.58 41.07 -13.73
CA ARG A 787 -2.00 39.82 -13.07
C ARG A 787 -2.86 40.08 -11.85
N ILE A 788 -2.43 40.99 -10.99
CA ILE A 788 -3.21 41.37 -9.79
C ILE A 788 -4.57 41.90 -10.20
N ASN A 789 -4.60 42.81 -11.18
CA ASN A 789 -5.86 43.36 -11.66
C ASN A 789 -6.80 42.31 -12.25
N ALA A 790 -6.29 41.32 -12.98
CA ALA A 790 -7.11 40.23 -13.53
C ALA A 790 -7.68 39.32 -12.41
N VAL A 791 -6.85 39.01 -11.41
CA VAL A 791 -7.30 38.24 -10.23
C VAL A 791 -8.38 39.02 -9.48
N ASP A 792 -8.19 40.33 -9.24
CA ASP A 792 -9.13 41.16 -8.51
C ASP A 792 -10.46 41.28 -9.26
N ARG A 793 -10.45 41.45 -10.59
CA ARG A 793 -11.68 41.45 -11.40
C ARG A 793 -12.42 40.12 -11.31
N PHE A 794 -11.71 39.00 -11.41
CA PHE A 794 -12.31 37.68 -11.29
C PHE A 794 -12.88 37.43 -9.90
N GLN A 795 -12.14 37.76 -8.85
CA GLN A 795 -12.57 37.55 -7.45
C GLN A 795 -13.86 38.36 -7.17
N ASN A 796 -13.90 39.60 -7.59
CA ASN A 796 -14.98 40.56 -7.28
C ASN A 796 -16.15 40.54 -8.30
N SER A 797 -16.05 39.83 -9.41
CA SER A 797 -17.11 39.67 -10.39
C SER A 797 -18.35 39.04 -9.73
N SER A 798 -19.52 39.60 -9.97
CA SER A 798 -20.80 38.97 -9.63
C SER A 798 -21.35 38.05 -10.72
N LYS A 799 -20.71 38.03 -11.90
CA LYS A 799 -21.10 37.20 -13.05
C LYS A 799 -20.32 35.92 -13.11
N PRO A 800 -20.91 34.83 -13.64
CA PRO A 800 -20.12 33.62 -13.97
C PRO A 800 -19.01 33.99 -14.93
N THR A 801 -17.81 33.56 -14.65
CA THR A 801 -16.60 34.00 -15.35
C THR A 801 -15.64 32.84 -15.51
N LEU A 802 -15.06 32.67 -16.70
CA LEU A 802 -13.98 31.75 -16.96
C LEU A 802 -12.62 32.41 -16.67
N PHE A 803 -11.70 31.69 -16.06
CA PHE A 803 -10.35 32.19 -15.88
C PHE A 803 -9.37 31.25 -16.60
N LEU A 804 -8.79 31.73 -17.67
CA LEU A 804 -7.85 30.99 -18.53
C LEU A 804 -6.45 31.18 -18.00
N ILE A 805 -5.79 30.12 -17.56
CA ILE A 805 -4.47 30.24 -16.90
C ILE A 805 -3.52 29.20 -17.48
N SER A 806 -2.31 29.63 -17.85
CA SER A 806 -1.25 28.69 -18.15
C SER A 806 -0.73 28.03 -16.86
N LEU A 807 -0.52 26.70 -16.89
CA LEU A 807 -0.07 25.95 -15.71
C LEU A 807 1.18 26.54 -15.05
N LYS A 808 2.14 27.01 -15.83
CA LYS A 808 3.36 27.69 -15.33
C LYS A 808 3.05 29.02 -14.64
N ALA A 809 2.10 29.78 -15.11
CA ALA A 809 1.71 31.06 -14.53
C ALA A 809 0.77 30.87 -13.32
N GLY A 810 -0.06 29.86 -13.34
CA GLY A 810 -0.98 29.50 -12.26
C GLY A 810 -0.31 28.91 -11.03
N GLY A 811 0.86 28.32 -11.19
CA GLY A 811 1.62 27.72 -10.09
C GLY A 811 2.15 28.73 -9.05
N VAL A 812 2.04 30.06 -9.25
CA VAL A 812 2.74 31.02 -8.41
C VAL A 812 1.84 32.16 -7.92
N GLY A 813 1.55 32.15 -6.61
CA GLY A 813 1.18 33.36 -5.83
C GLY A 813 -0.19 34.00 -6.07
N ILE A 814 -1.10 33.40 -6.85
CA ILE A 814 -2.44 33.92 -7.07
C ILE A 814 -3.49 33.31 -6.13
N ASN A 815 -4.53 34.05 -5.80
CA ASN A 815 -5.65 33.58 -5.00
C ASN A 815 -6.92 33.55 -5.85
N LEU A 816 -7.58 32.40 -5.99
CA LEU A 816 -8.73 32.18 -6.85
C LEU A 816 -9.90 31.51 -6.09
N THR A 817 -10.06 31.81 -4.81
CA THR A 817 -11.11 31.25 -3.94
C THR A 817 -12.55 31.59 -4.34
N ALA A 818 -12.75 32.47 -5.30
CA ALA A 818 -14.09 32.73 -5.85
C ALA A 818 -14.53 31.64 -6.83
N ALA A 819 -13.62 30.82 -7.34
CA ALA A 819 -13.95 29.69 -8.20
C ALA A 819 -14.28 28.46 -7.35
N ASP A 820 -15.21 27.64 -7.84
CA ASP A 820 -15.60 26.36 -7.26
C ASP A 820 -15.38 25.19 -8.25
N TYR A 821 -15.05 25.48 -9.50
CA TYR A 821 -14.68 24.50 -10.50
C TYR A 821 -13.30 24.76 -11.06
N VAL A 822 -12.55 23.68 -11.27
CA VAL A 822 -11.24 23.68 -11.91
C VAL A 822 -11.24 22.65 -13.03
N ILE A 823 -10.79 23.04 -14.22
CA ILE A 823 -10.65 22.12 -15.36
C ILE A 823 -9.19 22.09 -15.81
N HIS A 824 -8.55 20.94 -15.71
CA HIS A 824 -7.26 20.67 -16.33
C HIS A 824 -7.49 20.06 -17.71
N VAL A 825 -7.14 20.81 -18.76
CA VAL A 825 -7.37 20.41 -20.16
C VAL A 825 -6.38 19.34 -20.59
N ASP A 826 -5.15 19.43 -20.11
CA ASP A 826 -4.06 18.53 -20.45
C ASP A 826 -3.27 18.12 -19.19
N PRO A 827 -2.95 16.83 -19.00
CA PRO A 827 -2.22 16.36 -17.84
C PRO A 827 -0.75 16.82 -17.86
N TRP A 828 -0.17 17.07 -16.66
CA TRP A 828 1.23 17.40 -16.51
C TRP A 828 2.01 16.21 -15.95
N TRP A 829 3.29 16.07 -16.31
CA TRP A 829 4.15 14.97 -15.84
C TRP A 829 4.31 14.93 -14.32
N ASN A 830 4.39 16.09 -13.69
CA ASN A 830 4.54 16.22 -12.26
C ASN A 830 3.19 16.54 -11.60
N PRO A 831 2.60 15.60 -10.87
CA PRO A 831 1.31 15.80 -10.20
C PRO A 831 1.33 16.95 -9.17
N ALA A 832 2.51 17.29 -8.63
CA ALA A 832 2.66 18.39 -7.69
C ALA A 832 2.32 19.75 -8.31
N ILE A 833 2.65 19.96 -9.60
CA ILE A 833 2.32 21.21 -10.30
C ILE A 833 0.82 21.33 -10.54
N GLU A 834 0.13 20.25 -10.88
CA GLU A 834 -1.33 20.25 -10.99
C GLU A 834 -2.00 20.52 -9.65
N SER A 835 -1.54 19.86 -8.59
CA SER A 835 -2.01 20.10 -7.23
C SER A 835 -1.78 21.55 -6.83
N GLN A 836 -0.60 22.09 -7.11
CA GLN A 836 -0.23 23.48 -6.83
C GLN A 836 -1.17 24.48 -7.54
N ALA A 837 -1.52 24.21 -8.79
CA ALA A 837 -2.48 25.02 -9.55
C ALA A 837 -3.89 24.95 -8.95
N THR A 838 -4.36 23.75 -8.64
CA THR A 838 -5.66 23.51 -7.99
C THR A 838 -5.73 24.15 -6.60
N ASP A 839 -4.64 24.15 -5.84
CA ASP A 839 -4.54 24.75 -4.51
C ASP A 839 -4.66 26.28 -4.49
N ARG A 840 -4.67 26.93 -5.64
CA ARG A 840 -5.00 28.36 -5.76
C ARG A 840 -6.50 28.59 -5.61
N VAL A 841 -7.32 27.57 -5.89
CA VAL A 841 -8.78 27.57 -5.71
C VAL A 841 -9.15 26.95 -4.37
N HIS A 842 -8.59 25.76 -4.06
CA HIS A 842 -8.84 25.01 -2.84
C HIS A 842 -7.88 25.44 -1.71
N ARG A 843 -8.15 26.57 -1.10
CA ARG A 843 -7.35 27.15 -0.02
C ARG A 843 -8.21 27.88 1.01
N MET A 844 -7.59 28.37 2.08
CA MET A 844 -8.29 29.18 3.09
C MET A 844 -9.07 30.34 2.47
N GLY A 845 -10.34 30.44 2.84
CA GLY A 845 -11.29 31.42 2.27
C GLY A 845 -12.23 30.83 1.24
N GLN A 846 -12.03 29.59 0.83
CA GLN A 846 -12.98 28.86 0.01
C GLN A 846 -14.24 28.53 0.83
N LYS A 847 -15.41 28.80 0.27
CA LYS A 847 -16.71 28.57 0.92
C LYS A 847 -17.49 27.41 0.29
N ASN A 848 -17.18 27.07 -0.95
CA ASN A 848 -17.87 26.07 -1.73
C ASN A 848 -17.03 24.81 -1.87
N LYS A 849 -17.67 23.66 -2.10
CA LYS A 849 -16.95 22.44 -2.51
C LYS A 849 -16.24 22.72 -3.83
N VAL A 850 -15.02 22.24 -3.96
CA VAL A 850 -14.22 22.41 -5.17
C VAL A 850 -14.26 21.13 -5.99
N ILE A 851 -14.73 21.21 -7.21
CA ILE A 851 -14.77 20.11 -8.17
C ILE A 851 -13.67 20.33 -9.20
N VAL A 852 -12.82 19.33 -9.37
CA VAL A 852 -11.68 19.35 -10.29
C VAL A 852 -11.91 18.33 -11.40
N TYR A 853 -12.14 18.80 -12.61
CA TYR A 853 -12.20 17.96 -13.80
C TYR A 853 -10.83 17.83 -14.45
N LYS A 854 -10.44 16.59 -14.75
CA LYS A 854 -9.22 16.28 -15.52
C LYS A 854 -9.64 15.61 -16.83
N LEU A 855 -9.39 16.28 -17.95
CA LEU A 855 -9.73 15.76 -19.27
C LEU A 855 -8.59 14.90 -19.78
N ILE A 856 -8.85 13.61 -20.00
CA ILE A 856 -7.85 12.64 -20.45
C ILE A 856 -8.31 11.99 -21.75
N SER A 857 -7.50 12.09 -22.78
CA SER A 857 -7.79 11.41 -24.06
C SER A 857 -7.62 9.90 -23.89
N GLU A 858 -8.68 9.16 -24.24
CA GLU A 858 -8.75 7.70 -24.10
C GLU A 858 -7.83 7.00 -25.11
N ASP A 859 -7.24 5.87 -24.72
CA ASP A 859 -6.31 5.06 -25.52
C ASP A 859 -5.08 5.84 -26.06
N THR A 860 -4.59 6.81 -25.30
CA THR A 860 -3.47 7.65 -25.70
C THR A 860 -2.35 7.69 -24.67
N ILE A 861 -1.28 8.42 -25.01
CA ILE A 861 -0.16 8.69 -24.09
C ILE A 861 -0.61 9.40 -22.79
N GLU A 862 -1.74 10.10 -22.78
CA GLU A 862 -2.23 10.79 -21.58
C GLU A 862 -2.71 9.83 -20.51
N GLU A 863 -3.38 8.72 -20.86
CA GLU A 863 -3.72 7.68 -19.88
C GLU A 863 -2.46 7.05 -19.30
N LYS A 864 -1.45 6.79 -20.14
CA LYS A 864 -0.18 6.24 -19.69
C LYS A 864 0.56 7.21 -18.75
N ILE A 865 0.51 8.50 -19.01
CA ILE A 865 1.02 9.55 -18.09
C ILE A 865 0.30 9.52 -16.76
N GLN A 866 -1.01 9.34 -16.76
CA GLN A 866 -1.82 9.32 -15.55
C GLN A 866 -1.49 8.10 -14.67
N LEU A 867 -1.28 6.93 -15.27
CA LEU A 867 -0.81 5.75 -14.54
C LEU A 867 0.53 6.04 -13.84
N LEU A 868 1.49 6.65 -14.55
CA LEU A 868 2.77 7.06 -13.96
C LEU A 868 2.60 8.11 -12.84
N GLN A 869 1.64 9.03 -12.96
CA GLN A 869 1.33 9.99 -11.90
C GLN A 869 0.80 9.31 -10.64
N ASN A 870 -0.08 8.31 -10.79
CA ASN A 870 -0.66 7.58 -9.68
C ASN A 870 0.40 6.74 -8.95
N GLU A 871 1.27 6.05 -9.67
CA GLU A 871 2.42 5.36 -9.11
C GLU A 871 3.33 6.32 -8.33
N LYS A 872 3.61 7.51 -8.88
CA LYS A 872 4.39 8.54 -8.18
C LYS A 872 3.70 9.07 -6.92
N ARG A 873 2.38 9.22 -6.91
CA ARG A 873 1.64 9.63 -5.71
C ARG A 873 1.74 8.58 -4.61
N GLN A 874 1.60 7.31 -4.95
CA GLN A 874 1.75 6.20 -4.00
C GLN A 874 3.16 6.18 -3.42
N LEU A 875 4.18 6.29 -4.25
CA LEU A 875 5.58 6.37 -3.81
C LEU A 875 5.87 7.58 -2.92
N LEU A 876 5.27 8.74 -3.20
CA LEU A 876 5.41 9.95 -2.37
C LEU A 876 4.75 9.77 -1.00
N THR A 877 3.64 9.05 -0.92
CA THR A 877 2.97 8.71 0.36
C THR A 877 3.79 7.68 1.13
N GLU A 878 4.37 6.71 0.47
CA GLU A 878 5.22 5.67 1.06
C GLU A 878 6.59 6.21 1.50
N ILE A 879 7.17 7.20 0.81
CA ILE A 879 8.47 7.82 1.18
C ILE A 879 8.36 8.69 2.44
N VAL A 880 7.20 9.22 2.74
CA VAL A 880 6.96 9.88 4.03
C VAL A 880 6.82 8.87 5.16
N ASP A 881 6.40 7.63 4.85
CA ASP A 881 6.14 6.57 5.82
C ASP A 881 7.05 5.35 5.72
N ILE A 882 8.09 5.23 4.96
CA ILE A 882 8.98 4.05 4.95
C ILE A 882 9.24 3.45 3.54
N ASP A 883 10.49 3.04 3.39
CA ASP A 883 11.12 1.99 2.57
C ASP A 883 11.05 2.02 1.03
N ASP A 884 12.29 2.01 0.60
CA ASP A 884 12.89 1.37 -0.58
C ASP A 884 12.25 1.48 -1.96
N GLN A 885 13.10 1.96 -2.79
CA GLN A 885 13.46 1.67 -4.18
C GLN A 885 13.22 2.75 -5.22
N GLU A 886 14.34 3.03 -5.86
CA GLU A 886 14.58 3.55 -7.21
C GLU A 886 14.14 4.97 -7.59
N SER A 887 15.18 5.71 -7.92
CA SER A 887 15.30 7.01 -8.59
C SER A 887 14.13 7.41 -9.51
N ASN A 888 13.49 8.50 -9.14
CA ASN A 888 12.47 9.15 -9.96
C ASN A 888 13.04 10.29 -10.82
N THR A 889 13.99 10.00 -11.69
CA THR A 889 14.06 10.67 -12.98
C THR A 889 12.83 10.26 -13.80
N LEU A 890 12.29 11.18 -14.64
CA LEU A 890 11.44 10.76 -15.75
C LEU A 890 12.04 9.46 -16.28
N ASP A 891 11.35 8.36 -16.06
CA ASP A 891 11.85 7.08 -16.50
C ASP A 891 11.68 7.03 -18.01
N PHE A 892 12.69 7.62 -18.68
CA PHE A 892 12.72 7.68 -20.14
C PHE A 892 12.63 6.30 -20.76
N GLU A 893 13.09 5.27 -20.06
CA GLU A 893 13.00 3.87 -20.51
C GLU A 893 11.56 3.36 -20.43
N ARG A 894 10.83 3.65 -19.37
CA ARG A 894 9.40 3.33 -19.27
C ARG A 894 8.54 4.10 -20.25
N ILE A 895 8.80 5.38 -20.42
CA ILE A 895 8.10 6.20 -21.43
C ILE A 895 8.40 5.68 -22.83
N GLU A 896 9.63 5.32 -23.11
CA GLU A 896 10.02 4.68 -24.38
C GLU A 896 9.25 3.38 -24.59
N GLN A 897 9.18 2.52 -23.58
CA GLN A 897 8.39 1.29 -23.62
C GLN A 897 6.91 1.57 -23.91
N PHE A 898 6.32 2.58 -23.26
CA PHE A 898 4.93 2.97 -23.50
C PHE A 898 4.65 3.53 -24.91
N ILE A 899 5.63 4.17 -25.51
CA ILE A 899 5.49 4.66 -26.89
C ILE A 899 5.70 3.52 -27.89
N LEU A 900 6.61 2.59 -27.62
CA LEU A 900 6.92 1.47 -28.50
C LEU A 900 5.87 0.35 -28.44
N ALA A 901 5.23 0.17 -27.30
CA ALA A 901 4.04 -0.67 -27.17
C ALA A 901 2.84 0.00 -27.86
#